data_965f9848290bda3122644f4892d4d13e
#
_entry.id   965f9848290bda3122644f4892d4d13e
#
_cell.length_a   1.000
_cell.length_b   1.000
_cell.length_c   1.000
_cell.angle_alpha   90.00
_cell.angle_beta   90.00
_cell.angle_gamma   90.00
#
_symmetry.space_group_name_H-M   'P 1'
#
loop_
_entity.id
_entity.type
_entity.pdbx_description
1 polymer ?
#
loop_
_entity_poly.entity_id
_entity_poly.type
_entity_poly.pdbx_seq_one_letter_code
_entity_poly.pdbx_strand_id
1 'polypeptide(L)'
;MRIGLTLSFFALSFSLFSQDLAEELQDSLSKSFDLETTAKDSLLINDSIPSQKIDSLKLSDQDLKKKKPPKAKKKKRYRPYIKSMDQITVSDYKILYLDETERSVDTSLSLEAEFTSNFLRKDYFEYLTLPNMGEGFNKMGYDFHDQSFTPQMGARVKHFGYFEKEAVPYYEMPSAYTELFFKTTFQQGQHLDATLAINTSPKLNVAVSFKGFRSLGKYSSSLSRSRQFRMSTQYQTYNHRYRMRLHQTTQSLENDFNGGLSNDGVYFFENAPNYVVADQSGQPVLNENGEEEFVFYDGFLDRTQLPTQVNGTNILEGKRYFMDHQYRMFPVAKDTTAYKMTLGYRANYETKNYQISQARIKDYFFESYTNDVIADTTNYNTLENSLYAKFDNSLLGKLNVALHHTQWEYFFAENEYVKDTLVSNRIDANQLAAQLDWSKSIFGIQAEAGFYNSLKEDYKTQAWHLALSRPLIKDIRIQASYKDRSQPLNFNFHLFESDYKEYNWNNTDLLNQEFKTKSLELSHPKWGSLSGAWTTIDNYTIFNNTTPLRNLNEKFKVAVLQLDRGIDYFKARFDQRLDFRKFSWINNVQFQEVSQELVTDQLLSGPIALNVPKWLIRSTFMLTSSMFNKALFFQSGATFVFFTDYYADQYNPLLAEFVTQNNTKIGEYPRVDFFFNAKIRSSRLFVKLENVNAPLEHLIFPDTPYDYYAAPFTPYRDFSVRIGLIWNFFE
;
A
#
# COMPACT_ATOMS: atom_id res chain seq x y z
N MET A 1 -30.14 18.25 -7.72
CA MET A 1 -29.61 19.40 -8.48
C MET A 1 -29.13 20.59 -7.61
N ARG A 2 -29.65 20.86 -6.41
CA ARG A 2 -29.14 21.95 -5.54
C ARG A 2 -27.98 21.58 -4.62
N ILE A 3 -27.75 20.31 -4.33
CA ILE A 3 -26.63 19.83 -3.50
C ILE A 3 -25.34 19.69 -4.34
N GLY A 4 -25.44 19.41 -5.63
CA GLY A 4 -24.30 19.36 -6.55
C GLY A 4 -23.60 20.71 -6.78
N LEU A 5 -24.36 21.81 -6.74
CA LEU A 5 -23.77 23.15 -6.97
C LEU A 5 -22.94 23.66 -5.78
N THR A 6 -23.29 23.32 -4.55
CA THR A 6 -22.56 23.74 -3.34
C THR A 6 -21.26 22.95 -3.14
N LEU A 7 -21.25 21.67 -3.49
CA LEU A 7 -20.05 20.84 -3.48
C LEU A 7 -19.07 21.20 -4.62
N SER A 8 -19.60 21.55 -5.80
CA SER A 8 -18.77 22.02 -6.92
C SER A 8 -18.08 23.35 -6.63
N PHE A 9 -18.72 24.26 -5.91
CA PHE A 9 -18.09 25.54 -5.53
C PHE A 9 -16.97 25.36 -4.48
N PHE A 10 -17.14 24.40 -3.55
CA PHE A 10 -16.12 24.08 -2.55
C PHE A 10 -14.92 23.31 -3.15
N ALA A 11 -15.18 22.42 -4.11
CA ALA A 11 -14.14 21.67 -4.82
C ALA A 11 -13.32 22.57 -5.77
N LEU A 12 -13.99 23.49 -6.48
CA LEU A 12 -13.32 24.45 -7.39
C LEU A 12 -12.43 25.44 -6.63
N SER A 13 -12.86 25.97 -5.48
CA SER A 13 -12.06 26.88 -4.68
C SER A 13 -10.84 26.18 -4.08
N PHE A 14 -10.94 24.89 -3.73
CA PHE A 14 -9.82 24.13 -3.17
C PHE A 14 -8.81 23.69 -4.25
N SER A 15 -9.26 23.37 -5.47
CA SER A 15 -8.37 22.97 -6.56
C SER A 15 -7.57 24.15 -7.12
N LEU A 16 -8.15 25.32 -7.20
CA LEU A 16 -7.44 26.57 -7.59
C LEU A 16 -6.40 26.94 -6.53
N PHE A 17 -6.77 26.88 -5.25
CA PHE A 17 -5.82 27.18 -4.16
C PHE A 17 -4.65 26.16 -4.08
N SER A 18 -4.86 24.90 -4.47
CA SER A 18 -3.81 23.87 -4.43
C SER A 18 -2.85 23.96 -5.63
N GLN A 19 -3.30 24.44 -6.78
CA GLN A 19 -2.42 24.68 -7.93
C GLN A 19 -1.53 25.90 -7.71
N ASP A 20 -2.10 27.02 -7.27
CA ASP A 20 -1.34 28.23 -6.95
C ASP A 20 -0.31 27.98 -5.82
N LEU A 21 -0.69 27.23 -4.77
CA LEU A 21 0.23 26.91 -3.67
C LEU A 21 1.33 25.94 -4.10
N ALA A 22 1.07 25.03 -5.03
CA ALA A 22 2.08 24.12 -5.57
C ALA A 22 3.09 24.85 -6.46
N GLU A 23 2.63 25.82 -7.25
CA GLU A 23 3.49 26.69 -8.06
C GLU A 23 4.33 27.64 -7.19
N GLU A 24 3.73 28.25 -6.14
CA GLU A 24 4.48 29.10 -5.18
C GLU A 24 5.52 28.32 -4.38
N LEU A 25 5.21 27.07 -3.95
CA LEU A 25 6.17 26.19 -3.28
C LEU A 25 7.30 25.74 -4.20
N GLN A 26 7.01 25.50 -5.47
CA GLN A 26 8.02 25.14 -6.46
C GLN A 26 8.93 26.33 -6.77
N ASP A 27 8.38 27.54 -6.84
CA ASP A 27 9.11 28.79 -7.06
C ASP A 27 9.92 29.20 -5.80
N SER A 28 9.40 28.97 -4.60
CA SER A 28 10.11 29.23 -3.34
C SER A 28 11.24 28.21 -3.08
N LEU A 29 11.07 26.95 -3.47
CA LEU A 29 12.12 25.93 -3.39
C LEU A 29 13.24 26.19 -4.39
N SER A 30 12.93 26.65 -5.62
CA SER A 30 13.94 27.04 -6.60
C SER A 30 14.74 28.27 -6.14
N LYS A 31 14.09 29.25 -5.53
CA LYS A 31 14.73 30.44 -4.97
C LYS A 31 15.57 30.17 -3.72
N SER A 32 15.26 29.13 -2.92
CA SER A 32 16.08 28.76 -1.77
C SER A 32 17.37 28.04 -2.16
N PHE A 33 17.43 27.40 -3.33
CA PHE A 33 18.64 26.78 -3.84
C PHE A 33 19.62 27.78 -4.45
N ASP A 34 19.13 28.97 -4.90
CA ASP A 34 19.99 30.05 -5.47
C ASP A 34 20.56 31.00 -4.41
N LEU A 35 20.14 30.90 -3.15
CA LEU A 35 20.56 31.82 -2.07
C LEU A 35 21.77 31.37 -1.26
N GLU A 36 22.34 30.18 -1.48
CA GLU A 36 23.54 29.72 -0.77
C GLU A 36 24.88 30.15 -1.41
N THR A 37 24.88 30.93 -2.48
CA THR A 37 26.12 31.36 -3.15
C THR A 37 26.50 32.83 -2.98
N THR A 38 25.71 33.62 -2.24
CA THR A 38 26.06 35.06 -2.03
C THR A 38 25.70 35.53 -0.61
N ALA A 39 26.49 35.14 0.38
CA ALA A 39 26.50 35.83 1.68
C ALA A 39 27.89 35.88 2.28
N LYS A 40 28.70 36.79 1.74
CA LYS A 40 29.79 37.46 2.46
C LYS A 40 29.69 38.96 2.17
N ASP A 41 29.80 39.68 3.30
CA ASP A 41 29.92 41.12 3.46
C ASP A 41 28.63 41.95 3.52
N SER A 42 28.28 42.38 4.72
CA SER A 42 28.49 43.73 5.22
C SER A 42 27.82 43.98 6.57
N LEU A 43 28.63 44.61 7.39
CA LEU A 43 28.40 45.10 8.75
C LEU A 43 27.55 46.37 8.81
N LEU A 44 26.86 46.51 9.96
CA LEU A 44 26.53 47.75 10.71
C LEU A 44 25.66 48.82 10.02
N ILE A 45 24.53 49.10 10.71
CA ILE A 45 24.20 50.48 11.15
C ILE A 45 23.08 50.40 12.25
N ASN A 46 23.40 50.98 13.40
CA ASN A 46 22.47 51.42 14.46
C ASN A 46 21.71 52.65 13.97
N ASP A 47 20.43 52.73 14.23
CA ASP A 47 19.88 54.05 14.56
C ASP A 47 18.54 53.95 15.34
N SER A 48 18.52 54.64 16.42
CA SER A 48 17.48 54.88 17.39
C SER A 48 16.50 55.99 16.94
N ILE A 49 15.21 55.81 17.16
CA ILE A 49 14.19 56.86 17.07
C ILE A 49 13.42 57.00 18.40
N PRO A 50 13.17 58.20 18.88
CA PRO A 50 12.79 58.48 20.27
C PRO A 50 11.27 58.51 20.49
N SER A 51 10.92 58.19 21.74
CA SER A 51 9.59 58.33 22.32
C SER A 51 9.14 59.77 22.48
N GLN A 52 7.97 60.15 21.98
CA GLN A 52 7.27 61.35 22.38
C GLN A 52 6.18 61.06 23.42
N LYS A 53 6.30 61.75 24.57
CA LYS A 53 5.29 61.92 25.58
C LYS A 53 4.20 62.85 25.08
N ILE A 54 2.94 62.56 25.34
CA ILE A 54 1.85 63.53 25.30
C ILE A 54 1.22 63.59 26.71
N ASP A 55 1.19 64.81 27.22
CA ASP A 55 0.76 65.18 28.53
C ASP A 55 -0.74 65.15 28.74
N SER A 56 -1.06 65.02 29.98
CA SER A 56 -2.32 65.01 30.66
C SER A 56 -3.20 66.26 30.48
N LEU A 57 -4.48 66.05 30.34
CA LEU A 57 -5.52 67.00 30.73
C LEU A 57 -6.38 66.42 31.84
N LYS A 58 -6.28 67.06 33.02
CA LYS A 58 -7.17 66.89 34.18
C LYS A 58 -8.50 67.58 33.93
N LEU A 59 -9.59 66.86 34.20
CA LEU A 59 -10.87 67.48 34.54
C LEU A 59 -11.50 66.72 35.72
N SER A 60 -11.94 67.55 36.74
CA SER A 60 -12.32 67.24 38.09
C SER A 60 -13.71 66.63 38.23
N ASP A 61 -13.81 65.82 39.30
CA ASP A 61 -14.92 65.37 40.14
C ASP A 61 -16.32 65.95 39.91
N GLN A 62 -17.31 65.08 39.84
CA GLN A 62 -18.33 64.97 40.92
C GLN A 62 -19.33 63.83 40.63
N ASP A 63 -19.45 62.96 41.60
CA ASP A 63 -20.58 62.12 42.02
C ASP A 63 -21.60 61.55 41.03
N LEU A 64 -21.48 60.20 40.83
CA LEU A 64 -22.67 59.35 40.81
C LEU A 64 -22.26 57.90 41.18
N LYS A 65 -22.54 57.51 42.44
CA LYS A 65 -22.49 56.13 42.89
C LYS A 65 -23.50 55.26 42.09
N LYS A 66 -23.07 54.60 41.04
CA LYS A 66 -23.78 53.47 40.44
C LYS A 66 -23.08 52.18 40.89
N LYS A 67 -23.83 51.33 41.61
CA LYS A 67 -23.41 49.96 41.97
C LYS A 67 -22.93 49.23 40.74
N LYS A 68 -21.63 48.85 40.69
CA LYS A 68 -21.07 47.98 39.69
C LYS A 68 -21.74 46.60 39.78
N PRO A 69 -22.23 46.02 38.66
CA PRO A 69 -22.71 44.65 38.64
C PRO A 69 -21.53 43.69 39.02
N PRO A 70 -21.83 42.54 39.63
CA PRO A 70 -20.78 41.62 40.06
C PRO A 70 -19.96 41.20 38.83
N LYS A 71 -18.64 41.39 38.87
CA LYS A 71 -17.72 40.96 37.83
C LYS A 71 -17.94 39.46 37.60
N ALA A 72 -18.49 39.09 36.42
CA ALA A 72 -18.55 37.71 35.98
C ALA A 72 -17.17 37.11 36.14
N LYS A 73 -17.04 35.98 36.89
CA LYS A 73 -15.80 35.24 37.06
C LYS A 73 -15.30 34.91 35.67
N LYS A 74 -14.22 35.57 35.20
CA LYS A 74 -13.55 35.22 33.96
C LYS A 74 -13.24 33.74 34.03
N LYS A 75 -13.91 32.90 33.24
CA LYS A 75 -13.57 31.49 33.07
C LYS A 75 -12.08 31.45 32.75
N LYS A 76 -11.28 30.79 33.60
CA LYS A 76 -9.85 30.60 33.37
C LYS A 76 -9.73 29.96 32.00
N ARG A 77 -9.18 30.70 31.02
CA ARG A 77 -8.86 30.11 29.70
C ARG A 77 -7.85 29.02 29.97
N TYR A 78 -8.20 27.79 29.61
CA TYR A 78 -7.26 26.68 29.63
C TYR A 78 -6.12 27.05 28.66
N ARG A 79 -4.91 27.19 29.21
CA ARG A 79 -3.68 27.29 28.43
C ARG A 79 -3.01 25.93 28.53
N PRO A 80 -2.83 25.19 27.41
CA PRO A 80 -2.07 23.95 27.47
C PRO A 80 -0.64 24.26 27.92
N TYR A 81 -0.05 23.33 28.63
CA TYR A 81 1.38 23.35 28.90
C TYR A 81 2.08 23.08 27.57
N ILE A 82 2.85 24.05 27.07
CA ILE A 82 3.70 23.90 25.90
C ILE A 82 5.10 23.63 26.45
N LYS A 83 5.66 22.45 26.10
CA LYS A 83 7.06 22.14 26.46
C LYS A 83 7.97 23.15 25.78
N SER A 84 9.01 23.57 26.46
CA SER A 84 10.11 24.34 25.86
C SER A 84 10.93 23.44 24.95
N MET A 85 11.65 24.02 23.99
CA MET A 85 12.39 23.25 22.97
C MET A 85 13.40 22.26 23.58
N ASP A 86 14.01 22.64 24.72
CA ASP A 86 14.94 21.79 25.48
C ASP A 86 14.26 20.58 26.17
N GLN A 87 12.95 20.61 26.32
CA GLN A 87 12.15 19.55 26.95
C GLN A 87 11.48 18.62 25.91
N ILE A 88 11.58 18.95 24.61
CA ILE A 88 11.01 18.15 23.54
C ILE A 88 11.90 16.94 23.32
N THR A 89 11.28 15.76 23.26
CA THR A 89 11.93 14.49 22.96
C THR A 89 11.34 13.89 21.69
N VAL A 90 12.03 12.94 21.09
CA VAL A 90 11.55 12.23 19.89
C VAL A 90 10.18 11.58 20.11
N SER A 91 9.88 11.14 21.32
CA SER A 91 8.57 10.56 21.65
C SER A 91 7.41 11.57 21.61
N ASP A 92 7.68 12.85 21.55
CA ASP A 92 6.66 13.89 21.40
C ASP A 92 6.24 14.09 19.92
N TYR A 93 7.02 13.55 18.96
CA TYR A 93 6.69 13.55 17.53
C TYR A 93 5.86 12.33 17.21
N LYS A 94 4.58 12.53 16.92
CA LYS A 94 3.59 11.46 16.76
C LYS A 94 3.02 11.42 15.35
N ILE A 95 2.88 10.20 14.83
CA ILE A 95 2.16 9.88 13.61
C ILE A 95 0.87 9.17 14.02
N LEU A 96 -0.26 9.66 13.54
CA LEU A 96 -1.60 9.20 13.87
C LEU A 96 -2.29 8.67 12.61
N TYR A 97 -3.11 7.63 12.76
CA TYR A 97 -3.92 7.07 11.68
C TYR A 97 -5.41 7.18 11.99
N LEU A 98 -6.27 6.84 11.03
CA LEU A 98 -7.74 6.92 11.18
C LEU A 98 -8.30 5.93 12.20
N ASP A 99 -7.67 4.79 12.37
CA ASP A 99 -7.96 3.77 13.39
C ASP A 99 -7.55 4.18 14.82
N GLU A 100 -7.00 5.41 14.97
CA GLU A 100 -6.47 5.96 16.22
C GLU A 100 -5.18 5.29 16.70
N THR A 101 -4.54 4.46 15.89
CA THR A 101 -3.18 4.00 16.18
C THR A 101 -2.22 5.19 16.18
N GLU A 102 -1.31 5.17 17.15
CA GLU A 102 -0.30 6.21 17.36
C GLU A 102 1.09 5.55 17.24
N ARG A 103 1.96 6.18 16.48
CA ARG A 103 3.37 5.79 16.37
C ARG A 103 4.25 7.01 16.60
N SER A 104 5.37 6.83 17.28
CA SER A 104 6.42 7.86 17.29
C SER A 104 7.17 7.85 15.96
N VAL A 105 7.71 9.00 15.60
CA VAL A 105 8.63 9.09 14.48
C VAL A 105 9.81 8.14 14.72
N ASP A 106 10.11 7.27 13.76
CA ASP A 106 11.16 6.27 13.92
C ASP A 106 12.54 6.92 13.83
N THR A 107 13.05 7.26 15.00
CA THR A 107 14.44 7.68 15.21
C THR A 107 15.22 6.64 16.02
N SER A 108 14.62 5.47 16.26
CA SER A 108 15.28 4.39 16.99
C SER A 108 16.56 3.95 16.27
N LEU A 109 17.42 3.28 17.01
CA LEU A 109 18.60 2.64 16.42
C LEU A 109 18.27 1.40 15.60
N SER A 110 17.04 0.89 15.69
CA SER A 110 16.61 -0.26 14.91
C SER A 110 16.47 0.10 13.44
N LEU A 111 17.06 -0.73 12.59
CA LEU A 111 17.03 -0.63 11.13
C LEU A 111 16.34 -1.88 10.53
N GLU A 112 15.68 -2.66 11.37
CA GLU A 112 15.20 -4.01 11.02
C GLU A 112 14.13 -4.00 9.95
N ALA A 113 13.33 -2.94 9.88
CA ALA A 113 12.27 -2.84 8.89
C ALA A 113 12.79 -2.80 7.44
N GLU A 114 14.04 -2.33 7.21
CA GLU A 114 14.52 -2.10 5.84
C GLU A 114 14.83 -3.40 5.10
N PHE A 115 15.45 -4.40 5.74
CA PHE A 115 15.81 -5.65 5.05
C PHE A 115 14.61 -6.56 4.78
N THR A 116 13.50 -6.38 5.51
CA THR A 116 12.24 -7.09 5.28
C THR A 116 11.24 -6.30 4.43
N SER A 117 11.53 -5.02 4.13
CA SER A 117 10.58 -4.14 3.48
C SER A 117 10.70 -4.14 1.96
N ASN A 118 9.54 -4.07 1.31
CA ASN A 118 9.44 -3.75 -0.11
C ASN A 118 9.48 -2.22 -0.35
N PHE A 119 9.23 -1.76 -1.59
CA PHE A 119 9.20 -0.33 -1.92
C PHE A 119 8.04 0.44 -1.24
N LEU A 120 7.06 -0.27 -0.69
CA LEU A 120 5.95 0.30 0.10
C LEU A 120 6.30 0.45 1.59
N ARG A 121 7.52 0.08 2.01
CA ARG A 121 7.94 -0.03 3.41
C ARG A 121 7.08 -0.99 4.24
N LYS A 122 6.56 -2.05 3.60
CA LYS A 122 5.80 -3.14 4.22
C LYS A 122 6.57 -4.44 4.11
N ASP A 123 6.37 -5.33 5.07
CA ASP A 123 6.95 -6.67 5.02
C ASP A 123 6.49 -7.42 3.76
N TYR A 124 7.42 -8.11 3.10
CA TYR A 124 7.17 -8.85 1.86
C TYR A 124 7.03 -10.37 2.06
N PHE A 125 6.91 -10.88 3.28
CA PHE A 125 6.98 -12.31 3.56
C PHE A 125 6.02 -13.18 2.71
N GLU A 126 4.78 -12.75 2.53
CA GLU A 126 3.76 -13.45 1.74
C GLU A 126 3.62 -12.89 0.31
N TYR A 127 4.58 -12.06 -0.14
CA TYR A 127 4.50 -11.38 -1.43
C TYR A 127 5.73 -11.66 -2.28
N LEU A 128 5.52 -12.30 -3.42
CA LEU A 128 6.53 -12.51 -4.43
C LEU A 128 6.50 -11.37 -5.43
N THR A 129 7.55 -10.55 -5.44
CA THR A 129 7.61 -9.34 -6.26
C THR A 129 7.84 -9.67 -7.72
N LEU A 130 7.11 -9.01 -8.63
CA LEU A 130 7.42 -9.01 -10.05
C LEU A 130 8.79 -8.33 -10.32
N PRO A 131 9.39 -8.51 -11.50
CA PRO A 131 10.80 -8.18 -11.77
C PRO A 131 11.17 -6.75 -11.41
N ASN A 132 10.36 -5.76 -11.77
CA ASN A 132 10.69 -4.36 -11.54
C ASN A 132 10.06 -3.80 -10.26
N MET A 133 10.61 -2.69 -9.79
CA MET A 133 10.02 -1.93 -8.68
C MET A 133 8.74 -1.24 -9.14
N GLY A 134 7.69 -1.29 -8.31
CA GLY A 134 6.42 -0.64 -8.61
C GLY A 134 5.46 -1.44 -9.47
N GLU A 135 5.88 -2.60 -9.94
CA GLU A 135 4.99 -3.64 -10.40
C GLU A 135 4.26 -4.28 -9.21
N GLY A 136 3.34 -5.19 -9.49
CA GLY A 136 2.58 -5.88 -8.46
C GLY A 136 3.36 -6.96 -7.72
N PHE A 137 2.62 -7.68 -6.89
CA PHE A 137 3.11 -8.80 -6.11
C PHE A 137 2.20 -10.01 -6.32
N ASN A 138 2.77 -11.15 -6.65
CA ASN A 138 2.05 -12.42 -6.57
C ASN A 138 1.91 -12.82 -5.09
N LYS A 139 0.73 -13.24 -4.67
CA LYS A 139 0.47 -13.62 -3.29
C LYS A 139 0.84 -15.08 -3.06
N MET A 140 1.70 -15.32 -2.09
CA MET A 140 2.04 -16.66 -1.61
C MET A 140 1.26 -17.08 -0.36
N GLY A 141 0.35 -16.24 0.13
CA GLY A 141 -0.52 -16.51 1.26
C GLY A 141 -1.64 -15.51 1.32
N TYR A 142 -2.77 -15.94 1.86
CA TYR A 142 -3.96 -15.12 1.96
C TYR A 142 -4.31 -14.87 3.42
N ASP A 143 -4.67 -13.62 3.69
CA ASP A 143 -5.30 -13.21 4.93
C ASP A 143 -6.67 -12.60 4.58
N PHE A 144 -7.71 -13.33 4.90
CA PHE A 144 -9.09 -12.92 4.63
C PHE A 144 -9.63 -11.97 5.71
N HIS A 145 -8.77 -11.38 6.54
CA HIS A 145 -9.17 -10.48 7.62
C HIS A 145 -9.41 -9.04 7.17
N ASP A 146 -8.65 -8.56 6.19
CA ASP A 146 -8.63 -7.14 5.77
C ASP A 146 -9.38 -6.94 4.45
N GLN A 147 -10.71 -6.97 4.48
CA GLN A 147 -11.49 -6.89 3.26
C GLN A 147 -12.50 -5.74 3.31
N SER A 148 -12.84 -5.21 2.14
CA SER A 148 -13.81 -4.14 1.99
C SER A 148 -15.24 -4.65 2.14
N PHE A 149 -16.09 -3.86 2.77
CA PHE A 149 -17.54 -4.10 2.82
C PHE A 149 -18.28 -3.52 1.59
N THR A 150 -17.56 -2.87 0.70
CA THR A 150 -18.08 -2.27 -0.52
C THR A 150 -17.33 -2.80 -1.73
N PRO A 151 -17.98 -2.92 -2.90
CA PRO A 151 -17.29 -3.28 -4.14
C PRO A 151 -16.12 -2.32 -4.40
N GLN A 152 -15.05 -2.86 -4.89
CA GLN A 152 -13.84 -2.08 -5.20
C GLN A 152 -13.65 -2.00 -6.71
N MET A 153 -12.95 -0.96 -7.17
CA MET A 153 -12.48 -0.92 -8.53
C MET A 153 -11.62 -2.14 -8.84
N GLY A 154 -11.67 -2.66 -10.04
CA GLY A 154 -10.73 -3.64 -10.56
C GLY A 154 -9.28 -3.14 -10.60
N ALA A 155 -8.42 -3.76 -11.40
CA ALA A 155 -6.99 -3.46 -11.46
C ALA A 155 -6.31 -3.60 -10.07
N ARG A 156 -6.63 -4.69 -9.34
CA ARG A 156 -6.23 -4.87 -7.93
C ARG A 156 -4.72 -4.93 -7.73
N VAL A 157 -3.98 -5.38 -8.74
CA VAL A 157 -2.51 -5.43 -8.67
C VAL A 157 -1.91 -4.03 -8.58
N LYS A 158 -2.50 -3.03 -9.24
CA LYS A 158 -2.08 -1.62 -9.12
C LYS A 158 -2.34 -1.04 -7.73
N HIS A 159 -3.39 -1.49 -7.06
CA HIS A 159 -3.77 -1.00 -5.74
C HIS A 159 -2.76 -1.37 -4.63
N PHE A 160 -1.82 -2.30 -4.86
CA PHE A 160 -0.70 -2.50 -3.92
C PHE A 160 0.13 -1.24 -3.71
N GLY A 161 0.37 -0.47 -4.77
CA GLY A 161 1.11 0.78 -4.73
C GLY A 161 0.28 2.00 -4.34
N TYR A 162 -1.03 1.89 -4.32
CA TYR A 162 -1.96 2.98 -4.10
C TYR A 162 -2.16 3.25 -2.60
N PHE A 163 -2.13 4.53 -2.19
CA PHE A 163 -2.46 4.91 -0.81
C PHE A 163 -3.96 4.98 -0.62
N GLU A 164 -4.52 4.01 0.06
CA GLU A 164 -5.91 4.05 0.51
C GLU A 164 -6.09 5.02 1.69
N LYS A 165 -7.34 5.41 1.99
CA LYS A 165 -7.65 6.45 2.99
C LYS A 165 -7.11 6.12 4.39
N GLU A 166 -7.10 4.84 4.76
CA GLU A 166 -6.62 4.34 6.05
C GLU A 166 -5.11 4.47 6.20
N ALA A 167 -4.37 4.43 5.09
CA ALA A 167 -2.91 4.48 5.08
C ALA A 167 -2.35 5.91 5.17
N VAL A 168 -3.20 6.94 5.07
CA VAL A 168 -2.74 8.34 5.12
C VAL A 168 -2.40 8.74 6.56
N PRO A 169 -1.14 9.12 6.85
CA PRO A 169 -0.73 9.57 8.16
C PRO A 169 -1.15 11.01 8.46
N TYR A 170 -1.49 11.28 9.72
CA TYR A 170 -1.64 12.61 10.28
C TYR A 170 -0.55 12.82 11.32
N TYR A 171 -0.17 14.06 11.55
CA TYR A 171 0.98 14.38 12.37
C TYR A 171 0.58 15.24 13.57
N GLU A 172 1.20 14.97 14.72
CA GLU A 172 1.18 15.82 15.90
C GLU A 172 2.62 16.09 16.29
N MET A 173 3.12 17.25 15.86
CA MET A 173 4.52 17.63 15.95
C MET A 173 4.70 18.82 16.88
N PRO A 174 5.66 18.79 17.82
CA PRO A 174 5.98 19.94 18.66
C PRO A 174 6.78 21.02 17.95
N SER A 175 7.54 20.66 16.89
CA SER A 175 8.28 21.56 16.02
C SER A 175 8.25 21.02 14.58
N ALA A 176 8.86 21.70 13.63
CA ALA A 176 8.93 21.22 12.25
C ALA A 176 9.71 19.90 12.17
N TYR A 177 9.24 19.00 11.33
CA TYR A 177 9.83 17.70 11.08
C TYR A 177 9.91 17.44 9.59
N THR A 178 11.09 17.03 9.13
CA THR A 178 11.32 16.63 7.74
C THR A 178 11.93 15.23 7.70
N GLU A 179 11.38 14.37 6.87
CA GLU A 179 11.96 13.08 6.50
C GLU A 179 12.25 13.06 5.02
N LEU A 180 13.48 12.71 4.65
CA LEU A 180 13.90 12.45 3.29
C LEU A 180 14.36 11.01 3.17
N PHE A 181 13.70 10.24 2.33
CA PHE A 181 14.09 8.89 1.97
C PHE A 181 14.50 8.85 0.50
N PHE A 182 15.65 8.27 0.25
CA PHE A 182 16.17 8.02 -1.09
C PHE A 182 16.63 6.57 -1.19
N LYS A 183 16.35 5.91 -2.32
CA LYS A 183 16.84 4.57 -2.62
C LYS A 183 17.05 4.40 -4.13
N THR A 184 18.10 3.72 -4.52
CA THR A 184 18.33 3.31 -5.92
C THR A 184 17.25 2.32 -6.36
N THR A 185 16.90 2.35 -7.65
CA THR A 185 15.98 1.41 -8.29
C THR A 185 16.75 0.46 -9.22
N PHE A 186 16.03 -0.36 -9.98
CA PHE A 186 16.63 -1.27 -10.97
C PHE A 186 16.99 -0.50 -12.23
N GLN A 187 18.19 -0.73 -12.75
CA GLN A 187 18.78 0.01 -13.85
C GLN A 187 18.81 1.51 -13.56
N GLN A 188 18.34 2.34 -14.47
CA GLN A 188 18.34 3.79 -14.34
C GLN A 188 17.10 4.26 -13.57
N GLY A 189 17.31 4.97 -12.47
CA GLY A 189 16.25 5.60 -11.72
C GLY A 189 16.49 5.70 -10.23
N GLN A 190 15.49 6.24 -9.55
CA GLN A 190 15.52 6.48 -8.11
C GLN A 190 14.13 6.43 -7.48
N HIS A 191 14.11 6.16 -6.18
CA HIS A 191 12.94 6.25 -5.33
C HIS A 191 13.17 7.34 -4.29
N LEU A 192 12.30 8.34 -4.29
CA LEU A 192 12.25 9.43 -3.33
C LEU A 192 10.94 9.37 -2.55
N ASP A 193 11.00 9.53 -1.24
CA ASP A 193 9.81 9.74 -0.38
C ASP A 193 10.16 10.84 0.63
N ALA A 194 9.57 12.01 0.45
CA ALA A 194 9.84 13.20 1.23
C ALA A 194 8.57 13.61 1.99
N THR A 195 8.72 13.94 3.27
CA THR A 195 7.63 14.44 4.12
C THR A 195 8.12 15.65 4.90
N LEU A 196 7.36 16.74 4.81
CA LEU A 196 7.48 17.93 5.67
C LEU A 196 6.21 18.04 6.51
N ALA A 197 6.35 17.98 7.83
CA ALA A 197 5.27 18.19 8.78
C ALA A 197 5.58 19.41 9.66
N ILE A 198 4.68 20.38 9.65
CA ILE A 198 4.83 21.63 10.39
C ILE A 198 3.68 21.83 11.37
N ASN A 199 4.02 22.43 12.47
CA ASN A 199 3.12 22.85 13.52
C ASN A 199 2.98 24.38 13.45
N THR A 200 1.92 24.88 12.82
CA THR A 200 1.66 26.33 12.75
C THR A 200 1.12 26.89 14.07
N SER A 201 0.60 26.03 14.93
CA SER A 201 0.17 26.35 16.29
C SER A 201 -0.04 25.04 17.07
N PRO A 202 -0.11 25.05 18.42
CA PRO A 202 -0.39 23.85 19.21
C PRO A 202 -1.71 23.14 18.87
N LYS A 203 -2.51 23.70 17.98
CA LYS A 203 -3.82 23.18 17.56
C LYS A 203 -3.79 22.61 16.15
N LEU A 204 -2.88 23.06 15.31
CA LEU A 204 -2.90 22.84 13.88
C LEU A 204 -1.56 22.30 13.38
N ASN A 205 -1.58 21.09 12.89
CA ASN A 205 -0.48 20.45 12.20
C ASN A 205 -0.85 20.24 10.73
N VAL A 206 0.06 20.56 9.85
CA VAL A 206 -0.07 20.36 8.41
C VAL A 206 1.14 19.58 7.93
N ALA A 207 0.91 18.59 7.10
CA ALA A 207 2.00 17.84 6.46
C ALA A 207 1.78 17.74 4.96
N VAL A 208 2.87 17.87 4.24
CA VAL A 208 2.95 17.68 2.79
C VAL A 208 3.96 16.58 2.52
N SER A 209 3.58 15.63 1.70
CA SER A 209 4.43 14.48 1.36
C SER A 209 4.40 14.23 -0.13
N PHE A 210 5.56 13.91 -0.67
CA PHE A 210 5.71 13.46 -2.05
C PHE A 210 6.46 12.13 -2.06
N LYS A 211 5.88 11.12 -2.70
CA LYS A 211 6.53 9.86 -2.97
C LYS A 211 6.57 9.64 -4.47
N GLY A 212 7.76 9.46 -5.00
CA GLY A 212 7.93 9.19 -6.42
C GLY A 212 9.06 8.21 -6.67
N PHE A 213 8.92 7.41 -7.70
CA PHE A 213 10.03 6.64 -8.23
C PHE A 213 9.95 6.51 -9.75
N ARG A 214 11.10 6.22 -10.32
CA ARG A 214 11.27 5.73 -11.67
C ARG A 214 12.22 4.55 -11.63
N SER A 215 11.91 3.49 -12.32
CA SER A 215 12.74 2.30 -12.47
C SER A 215 12.61 1.79 -13.89
N LEU A 216 13.71 1.74 -14.63
CA LEU A 216 13.68 1.25 -16.01
C LEU A 216 13.37 -0.24 -16.08
N GLY A 217 13.82 -1.00 -15.07
CA GLY A 217 13.77 -2.46 -15.09
C GLY A 217 14.88 -3.07 -15.92
N LYS A 218 15.03 -4.38 -15.84
CA LYS A 218 16.05 -5.11 -16.59
C LYS A 218 15.51 -5.73 -17.91
N TYR A 219 14.21 -5.92 -18.03
CA TYR A 219 13.56 -6.53 -19.19
C TYR A 219 13.05 -5.47 -20.16
N SER A 220 12.84 -5.84 -21.41
CA SER A 220 12.17 -5.00 -22.40
C SER A 220 10.77 -4.62 -21.91
N SER A 221 10.32 -3.40 -22.19
CA SER A 221 8.99 -2.87 -21.81
C SER A 221 8.63 -3.12 -20.34
N SER A 222 9.53 -2.75 -19.43
CA SER A 222 9.34 -2.92 -17.99
C SER A 222 9.49 -1.62 -17.19
N LEU A 223 9.47 -0.46 -17.85
CA LEU A 223 9.55 0.83 -17.17
C LEU A 223 8.41 1.01 -16.17
N SER A 224 8.74 1.42 -14.96
CA SER A 224 7.78 1.69 -13.89
C SER A 224 7.99 3.10 -13.34
N ARG A 225 6.90 3.84 -13.17
CA ARG A 225 6.88 5.19 -12.60
C ARG A 225 5.75 5.34 -11.60
N SER A 226 5.99 6.09 -10.54
CA SER A 226 4.96 6.47 -9.57
C SER A 226 5.16 7.91 -9.14
N ARG A 227 4.06 8.63 -9.03
CA ARG A 227 3.98 9.99 -8.50
C ARG A 227 2.79 10.06 -7.55
N GLN A 228 3.06 10.35 -6.28
CA GLN A 228 2.04 10.38 -5.24
C GLN A 228 2.25 11.60 -4.36
N PHE A 229 1.34 12.55 -4.46
CA PHE A 229 1.29 13.73 -3.61
C PHE A 229 0.24 13.53 -2.52
N ARG A 230 0.56 13.92 -1.29
CA ARG A 230 -0.34 13.87 -0.14
C ARG A 230 -0.20 15.14 0.67
N MET A 231 -1.33 15.73 1.03
CA MET A 231 -1.42 16.78 2.02
C MET A 231 -2.36 16.31 3.13
N SER A 232 -1.93 16.35 4.37
CA SER A 232 -2.77 16.01 5.52
C SER A 232 -2.73 17.12 6.57
N THR A 233 -3.89 17.33 7.21
CA THR A 233 -4.07 18.39 8.21
C THR A 233 -4.79 17.81 9.41
N GLN A 234 -4.29 18.09 10.60
CA GLN A 234 -4.94 17.77 11.86
C GLN A 234 -5.12 19.05 12.70
N TYR A 235 -6.36 19.30 13.05
CA TYR A 235 -6.74 20.38 13.96
C TYR A 235 -7.36 19.83 15.24
N GLN A 236 -6.97 20.33 16.41
CA GLN A 236 -7.57 19.97 17.69
C GLN A 236 -7.69 21.19 18.58
N THR A 237 -8.86 21.39 19.21
CA THR A 237 -9.06 22.48 20.18
C THR A 237 -8.31 22.21 21.46
N TYR A 238 -7.89 23.27 22.19
CA TYR A 238 -7.15 23.15 23.47
C TYR A 238 -7.87 22.36 24.56
N ASN A 239 -9.19 22.33 24.52
CA ASN A 239 -9.99 21.54 25.47
C ASN A 239 -10.20 20.10 25.00
N HIS A 240 -9.56 19.71 23.88
CA HIS A 240 -9.64 18.39 23.25
C HIS A 240 -11.08 17.92 22.96
N ARG A 241 -12.03 18.88 22.83
CA ARG A 241 -13.43 18.55 22.53
C ARG A 241 -13.72 18.39 21.06
N TYR A 242 -13.09 19.19 20.22
CA TYR A 242 -13.24 19.11 18.77
C TYR A 242 -11.92 18.73 18.12
N ARG A 243 -11.95 17.75 17.22
CA ARG A 243 -10.85 17.31 16.36
C ARG A 243 -11.34 17.23 14.93
N MET A 244 -10.52 17.68 14.00
CA MET A 244 -10.75 17.57 12.55
C MET A 244 -9.49 17.06 11.90
N ARG A 245 -9.65 16.14 10.96
CA ARG A 245 -8.62 15.59 10.07
C ARG A 245 -9.06 15.77 8.64
N LEU A 246 -8.19 16.30 7.82
CA LEU A 246 -8.40 16.48 6.38
C LEU A 246 -7.23 15.88 5.65
N HIS A 247 -7.47 15.26 4.50
CA HIS A 247 -6.40 14.98 3.57
C HIS A 247 -6.86 15.07 2.12
N GLN A 248 -5.90 15.41 1.26
CA GLN A 248 -5.98 15.33 -0.18
C GLN A 248 -4.85 14.45 -0.68
N THR A 249 -5.15 13.58 -1.65
CA THR A 249 -4.13 12.79 -2.34
C THR A 249 -4.34 12.87 -3.85
N THR A 250 -3.22 12.93 -4.57
CA THR A 250 -3.18 12.78 -6.04
C THR A 250 -2.12 11.75 -6.36
N GLN A 251 -2.49 10.72 -7.11
CA GLN A 251 -1.65 9.56 -7.34
C GLN A 251 -1.69 9.16 -8.81
N SER A 252 -0.53 8.76 -9.35
CA SER A 252 -0.39 8.19 -10.70
C SER A 252 0.62 7.05 -10.63
N LEU A 253 0.21 5.86 -11.03
CA LEU A 253 0.98 4.61 -11.01
C LEU A 253 1.02 4.07 -12.43
N GLU A 254 2.14 4.23 -13.11
CA GLU A 254 2.35 3.87 -14.51
C GLU A 254 3.34 2.70 -14.61
N ASN A 255 3.00 1.70 -15.40
CA ASN A 255 3.90 0.61 -15.74
C ASN A 255 3.81 0.28 -17.23
N ASP A 256 4.97 0.15 -17.86
CA ASP A 256 5.03 -0.62 -19.09
C ASP A 256 4.85 -2.11 -18.76
N PHE A 257 4.27 -2.86 -19.67
CA PHE A 257 4.09 -4.30 -19.52
C PHE A 257 4.57 -5.05 -20.76
N ASN A 258 5.07 -6.26 -20.55
CA ASN A 258 5.62 -7.11 -21.60
C ASN A 258 4.93 -8.49 -21.70
N GLY A 259 3.95 -8.78 -20.85
CA GLY A 259 3.23 -10.06 -20.86
C GLY A 259 4.05 -11.26 -20.37
N GLY A 260 5.28 -11.05 -19.89
CA GLY A 260 6.26 -12.08 -19.58
C GLY A 260 7.13 -12.46 -20.78
N LEU A 261 8.02 -13.43 -20.57
CA LEU A 261 8.91 -13.95 -21.61
C LEU A 261 8.13 -14.82 -22.62
N SER A 262 8.50 -14.74 -23.89
CA SER A 262 8.06 -15.72 -24.90
C SER A 262 8.71 -17.10 -24.67
N ASN A 263 8.32 -18.12 -25.43
CA ASN A 263 8.96 -19.44 -25.36
C ASN A 263 10.47 -19.37 -25.59
N ASP A 264 10.91 -18.62 -26.59
CA ASP A 264 12.32 -18.38 -26.83
C ASP A 264 12.96 -17.59 -25.69
N GLY A 265 12.23 -16.60 -25.16
CA GLY A 265 12.68 -15.81 -24.01
C GLY A 265 12.90 -16.65 -22.75
N VAL A 266 12.02 -17.62 -22.47
CA VAL A 266 12.18 -18.58 -21.37
C VAL A 266 13.41 -19.46 -21.60
N TYR A 267 13.54 -20.02 -22.81
CA TYR A 267 14.70 -20.85 -23.15
C TYR A 267 16.03 -20.09 -22.97
N PHE A 268 16.07 -18.84 -23.43
CA PHE A 268 17.26 -18.00 -23.28
C PHE A 268 17.51 -17.57 -21.85
N PHE A 269 16.48 -17.34 -21.06
CA PHE A 269 16.59 -17.03 -19.65
C PHE A 269 17.20 -18.21 -18.86
N GLU A 270 16.67 -19.40 -19.10
CA GLU A 270 17.06 -20.61 -18.36
C GLU A 270 18.46 -21.11 -18.73
N ASN A 271 18.79 -21.08 -20.03
CA ASN A 271 19.99 -21.76 -20.53
C ASN A 271 21.12 -20.81 -20.91
N ALA A 272 20.87 -19.49 -20.97
CA ALA A 272 21.84 -18.47 -21.38
C ALA A 272 22.77 -18.91 -22.56
N PRO A 273 22.19 -19.37 -23.69
CA PRO A 273 23.00 -19.90 -24.78
C PRO A 273 23.80 -18.79 -25.48
N ASN A 274 24.93 -19.15 -26.05
CA ASN A 274 25.65 -18.23 -26.92
C ASN A 274 24.85 -18.00 -28.21
N TYR A 275 24.79 -16.74 -28.67
CA TYR A 275 24.15 -16.39 -29.91
C TYR A 275 25.15 -16.34 -31.05
N VAL A 276 24.78 -16.96 -32.19
CA VAL A 276 25.43 -16.70 -33.47
C VAL A 276 24.93 -15.33 -33.97
N VAL A 277 25.83 -14.43 -34.25
CA VAL A 277 25.45 -13.13 -34.85
C VAL A 277 24.97 -13.39 -36.26
N ALA A 278 23.72 -13.03 -36.57
CA ALA A 278 23.17 -13.17 -37.91
C ALA A 278 23.09 -11.79 -38.60
N ASP A 279 23.33 -11.76 -39.89
CA ASP A 279 23.11 -10.61 -40.74
C ASP A 279 21.62 -10.32 -40.96
N GLN A 280 21.30 -9.27 -41.74
CA GLN A 280 19.91 -8.90 -42.06
C GLN A 280 19.16 -9.98 -42.88
N SER A 281 19.86 -10.96 -43.45
CA SER A 281 19.32 -12.08 -44.20
C SER A 281 19.20 -13.36 -43.36
N GLY A 282 19.58 -13.31 -42.08
CA GLY A 282 19.56 -14.45 -41.17
C GLY A 282 20.74 -15.41 -41.34
N GLN A 283 21.79 -15.03 -42.11
CA GLN A 283 23.00 -15.83 -42.23
C GLN A 283 24.00 -15.50 -41.13
N PRO A 284 24.76 -16.49 -40.61
CA PRO A 284 25.81 -16.26 -39.64
C PRO A 284 26.86 -15.26 -40.15
N VAL A 285 27.18 -14.26 -39.33
CA VAL A 285 28.32 -13.39 -39.58
C VAL A 285 29.58 -14.16 -39.21
N LEU A 286 30.56 -14.14 -40.11
CA LEU A 286 31.84 -14.80 -39.89
C LEU A 286 32.88 -13.75 -39.38
N ASN A 287 33.68 -14.16 -38.40
CA ASN A 287 34.81 -13.34 -37.92
C ASN A 287 35.94 -13.31 -38.95
N GLU A 288 37.00 -12.55 -38.66
CA GLU A 288 38.17 -12.43 -39.55
C GLU A 288 38.87 -13.80 -39.85
N ASN A 289 38.63 -14.82 -39.02
CA ASN A 289 39.16 -16.16 -39.20
C ASN A 289 38.22 -17.10 -39.99
N GLY A 290 37.05 -16.62 -40.41
CA GLY A 290 36.05 -17.43 -41.10
C GLY A 290 35.22 -18.34 -40.19
N GLU A 291 35.22 -18.11 -38.87
CA GLU A 291 34.40 -18.79 -37.89
C GLU A 291 33.14 -17.99 -37.63
N GLU A 292 32.03 -18.63 -37.22
CA GLU A 292 30.82 -17.95 -36.84
C GLU A 292 31.11 -17.01 -35.65
N GLU A 293 30.68 -15.75 -35.79
CA GLU A 293 30.80 -14.77 -34.70
C GLU A 293 29.73 -15.03 -33.65
N PHE A 294 30.17 -15.27 -32.40
CA PHE A 294 29.30 -15.48 -31.27
C PHE A 294 29.26 -14.24 -30.41
N VAL A 295 28.06 -13.75 -30.10
CA VAL A 295 27.86 -12.87 -28.99
C VAL A 295 27.64 -13.75 -27.77
N PHE A 296 28.56 -13.64 -26.80
CA PHE A 296 28.31 -14.19 -25.49
C PHE A 296 27.11 -13.48 -24.88
N TYR A 297 25.99 -14.19 -24.81
CA TYR A 297 24.86 -13.73 -24.08
C TYR A 297 25.18 -13.84 -22.59
N ASP A 298 25.75 -12.76 -22.03
CA ASP A 298 25.77 -12.60 -20.58
C ASP A 298 24.34 -12.30 -20.13
N GLY A 299 23.52 -13.34 -20.16
CA GLY A 299 22.12 -13.30 -19.80
C GLY A 299 21.87 -12.72 -18.41
N PHE A 300 22.94 -12.58 -17.63
CA PHE A 300 22.94 -12.01 -16.31
C PHE A 300 22.97 -10.47 -16.32
N LEU A 301 23.64 -9.85 -17.29
CA LEU A 301 23.81 -8.40 -17.36
C LEU A 301 22.79 -7.71 -18.28
N ASP A 302 22.37 -8.33 -19.37
CA ASP A 302 21.48 -7.71 -20.36
C ASP A 302 20.21 -8.55 -20.63
N ARG A 303 19.20 -8.41 -19.77
CA ARG A 303 17.88 -9.01 -19.93
C ARG A 303 16.99 -8.29 -20.95
N THR A 304 17.42 -7.15 -21.50
CA THR A 304 16.65 -6.39 -22.49
C THR A 304 16.55 -7.10 -23.84
N GLN A 305 17.47 -8.01 -24.13
CA GLN A 305 17.49 -8.79 -25.37
C GLN A 305 16.50 -9.96 -25.34
N LEU A 306 15.98 -10.34 -24.17
CA LEU A 306 15.06 -11.47 -24.08
C LEU A 306 13.73 -11.17 -24.78
N PRO A 307 13.27 -12.04 -25.68
CA PRO A 307 11.97 -11.89 -26.34
C PRO A 307 10.81 -11.94 -25.34
N THR A 308 9.87 -11.02 -25.49
CA THR A 308 8.68 -10.88 -24.63
C THR A 308 7.40 -11.02 -25.45
N GLN A 309 6.28 -11.35 -24.76
CA GLN A 309 5.00 -11.66 -25.39
C GLN A 309 4.37 -10.45 -26.08
N VAL A 310 4.28 -9.34 -25.38
CA VAL A 310 3.54 -8.15 -25.80
C VAL A 310 4.23 -6.89 -25.26
N ASN A 311 3.79 -5.73 -25.70
CA ASN A 311 4.23 -4.46 -25.13
C ASN A 311 3.06 -3.49 -25.05
N GLY A 312 3.03 -2.70 -24.00
CA GLY A 312 2.03 -1.68 -23.76
C GLY A 312 2.30 -0.96 -22.44
N THR A 313 1.43 -0.02 -22.10
CA THR A 313 1.50 0.75 -20.88
C THR A 313 0.16 0.75 -20.18
N ASN A 314 0.15 0.58 -18.85
CA ASN A 314 -1.05 0.73 -18.05
C ASN A 314 -0.83 1.75 -16.92
N ILE A 315 -1.85 2.57 -16.65
CA ILE A 315 -1.79 3.67 -15.71
C ILE A 315 -3.02 3.61 -14.79
N LEU A 316 -2.80 3.68 -13.47
CA LEU A 316 -3.85 3.94 -12.50
C LEU A 316 -3.64 5.34 -11.92
N GLU A 317 -4.60 6.21 -12.13
CA GLU A 317 -4.64 7.53 -11.52
C GLU A 317 -5.74 7.64 -10.49
N GLY A 318 -5.53 8.47 -9.46
CA GLY A 318 -6.56 8.69 -8.45
C GLY A 318 -6.42 10.03 -7.73
N LYS A 319 -7.56 10.61 -7.39
CA LYS A 319 -7.65 11.82 -6.58
C LYS A 319 -8.64 11.58 -5.45
N ARG A 320 -8.25 11.98 -4.23
CA ARG A 320 -9.11 11.81 -3.04
C ARG A 320 -9.15 13.08 -2.23
N TYR A 321 -10.35 13.39 -1.74
CA TYR A 321 -10.63 14.44 -0.75
C TYR A 321 -11.33 13.80 0.42
N PHE A 322 -10.73 13.92 1.58
CA PHE A 322 -11.19 13.27 2.80
C PHE A 322 -11.34 14.25 3.95
N MET A 323 -12.41 14.10 4.73
CA MET A 323 -12.65 14.84 5.94
C MET A 323 -13.19 13.92 7.03
N ASP A 324 -12.65 14.03 8.24
CA ASP A 324 -13.17 13.39 9.46
C ASP A 324 -13.18 14.43 10.57
N HIS A 325 -14.34 14.72 11.13
CA HIS A 325 -14.45 15.60 12.26
C HIS A 325 -15.28 15.01 13.37
N GLN A 326 -14.87 15.26 14.59
CA GLN A 326 -15.48 14.66 15.76
C GLN A 326 -15.58 15.66 16.91
N TYR A 327 -16.63 15.53 17.68
CA TYR A 327 -16.92 16.36 18.83
C TYR A 327 -17.19 15.50 20.06
N ARG A 328 -16.39 15.71 21.12
CA ARG A 328 -16.58 15.07 22.41
C ARG A 328 -17.64 15.83 23.20
N MET A 329 -18.74 15.16 23.50
CA MET A 329 -19.91 15.76 24.16
C MET A 329 -19.61 16.19 25.61
N PHE A 330 -18.82 15.38 26.34
CA PHE A 330 -18.47 15.66 27.73
C PHE A 330 -17.03 16.16 27.84
N PRO A 331 -16.74 17.08 28.79
CA PRO A 331 -15.37 17.52 29.05
C PRO A 331 -14.48 16.34 29.45
N VAL A 332 -13.18 16.48 29.24
CA VAL A 332 -12.20 15.50 29.76
C VAL A 332 -12.23 15.60 31.28
N ALA A 333 -12.88 14.65 31.94
CA ALA A 333 -12.86 14.56 33.38
C ALA A 333 -11.49 14.05 33.85
N LYS A 334 -11.05 14.48 35.02
CA LYS A 334 -9.87 13.92 35.70
C LYS A 334 -10.13 12.47 36.17
N ASP A 335 -11.39 12.11 36.31
CA ASP A 335 -11.83 10.79 36.72
C ASP A 335 -11.94 9.84 35.54
N THR A 336 -11.29 8.70 35.62
CA THR A 336 -11.26 7.63 34.59
C THR A 336 -12.60 6.92 34.45
N THR A 337 -13.53 7.07 35.40
CA THR A 337 -14.85 6.42 35.38
C THR A 337 -15.91 7.23 34.62
N ALA A 338 -15.59 8.48 34.23
CA ALA A 338 -16.54 9.35 33.56
C ALA A 338 -16.91 8.84 32.16
N TYR A 339 -18.17 8.95 31.81
CA TYR A 339 -18.69 8.63 30.47
C TYR A 339 -18.02 9.51 29.41
N LYS A 340 -17.46 8.87 28.40
CA LYS A 340 -16.92 9.55 27.22
C LYS A 340 -17.83 9.25 26.02
N MET A 341 -18.37 10.29 25.43
CA MET A 341 -19.17 10.20 24.23
C MET A 341 -18.60 11.13 23.17
N THR A 342 -18.32 10.60 22.00
CA THR A 342 -17.84 11.37 20.85
C THR A 342 -18.77 11.12 19.67
N LEU A 343 -19.25 12.19 19.05
CA LEU A 343 -19.96 12.14 17.80
C LEU A 343 -19.04 12.58 16.68
N GLY A 344 -19.12 11.94 15.53
CA GLY A 344 -18.28 12.30 14.38
C GLY A 344 -19.00 12.08 13.06
N TYR A 345 -18.51 12.80 12.07
CA TYR A 345 -18.91 12.68 10.68
C TYR A 345 -17.67 12.58 9.81
N ARG A 346 -17.70 11.67 8.85
CA ARG A 346 -16.64 11.42 7.88
C ARG A 346 -17.22 11.49 6.48
N ALA A 347 -16.49 12.16 5.58
CA ALA A 347 -16.77 12.18 4.17
C ALA A 347 -15.51 11.83 3.38
N ASN A 348 -15.66 11.03 2.34
CA ASN A 348 -14.58 10.66 1.41
C ASN A 348 -15.14 10.73 -0.01
N TYR A 349 -14.51 11.55 -0.85
CA TYR A 349 -14.78 11.59 -2.28
C TYR A 349 -13.51 11.18 -3.02
N GLU A 350 -13.60 10.14 -3.85
CA GLU A 350 -12.49 9.59 -4.59
C GLU A 350 -12.87 9.33 -6.03
N THR A 351 -11.96 9.68 -6.93
CA THR A 351 -12.04 9.32 -8.35
C THR A 351 -10.81 8.51 -8.71
N LYS A 352 -10.99 7.42 -9.44
CA LYS A 352 -9.91 6.59 -10.01
C LYS A 352 -10.17 6.40 -11.49
N ASN A 353 -9.08 6.35 -12.24
CA ASN A 353 -9.08 6.09 -13.67
C ASN A 353 -7.98 5.07 -13.98
N TYR A 354 -8.34 3.99 -14.65
CA TYR A 354 -7.39 2.99 -15.14
C TYR A 354 -7.38 3.01 -16.66
N GLN A 355 -6.20 3.17 -17.24
CA GLN A 355 -6.00 3.28 -18.67
C GLN A 355 -5.01 2.26 -19.16
N ILE A 356 -5.27 1.71 -20.34
CA ILE A 356 -4.36 0.83 -21.06
C ILE A 356 -4.08 1.48 -22.40
N SER A 357 -2.83 1.45 -22.81
CA SER A 357 -2.41 1.91 -24.13
C SER A 357 -1.46 0.91 -24.77
N GLN A 358 -1.74 0.52 -26.01
CA GLN A 358 -0.91 -0.36 -26.79
C GLN A 358 -0.84 0.10 -28.23
N ALA A 359 0.34 0.57 -28.64
CA ALA A 359 0.55 1.15 -29.97
C ALA A 359 0.73 0.09 -31.09
N ARG A 360 1.08 -1.13 -30.72
CA ARG A 360 1.23 -2.26 -31.66
C ARG A 360 0.45 -3.44 -31.14
N ILE A 361 -0.66 -3.73 -31.80
CA ILE A 361 -1.52 -4.86 -31.45
C ILE A 361 -0.81 -6.15 -31.84
N LYS A 362 -0.70 -7.06 -30.89
CA LYS A 362 -0.28 -8.44 -31.09
C LYS A 362 -1.45 -9.34 -30.69
N ASP A 363 -1.53 -10.50 -31.30
CA ASP A 363 -2.61 -11.47 -31.06
C ASP A 363 -2.44 -12.24 -29.72
N TYR A 364 -1.60 -11.73 -28.80
CA TYR A 364 -1.43 -12.28 -27.46
C TYR A 364 -2.73 -12.31 -26.66
N PHE A 365 -3.55 -11.27 -26.77
CA PHE A 365 -4.90 -11.23 -26.18
C PHE A 365 -5.99 -11.65 -27.19
N PHE A 366 -5.64 -12.43 -28.21
CA PHE A 366 -6.49 -12.81 -29.33
C PHE A 366 -6.84 -11.63 -30.26
N GLU A 367 -7.96 -11.72 -30.98
CA GLU A 367 -8.37 -10.72 -31.95
C GLU A 367 -8.83 -9.42 -31.28
N SER A 368 -8.57 -8.30 -31.91
CA SER A 368 -9.11 -6.99 -31.54
C SER A 368 -10.17 -6.51 -32.54
N TYR A 369 -11.04 -5.59 -32.10
CA TYR A 369 -11.99 -4.88 -32.96
C TYR A 369 -11.30 -3.81 -33.81
N THR A 370 -10.18 -3.27 -33.34
CA THR A 370 -9.38 -2.26 -34.05
C THR A 370 -8.06 -2.84 -34.52
N ASN A 371 -7.50 -2.25 -35.60
CA ASN A 371 -6.15 -2.55 -36.08
C ASN A 371 -5.13 -1.44 -35.74
N ASP A 372 -5.57 -0.38 -35.10
CA ASP A 372 -4.73 0.78 -34.82
C ASP A 372 -4.12 0.71 -33.40
N VAL A 373 -4.67 1.44 -32.46
CA VAL A 373 -4.17 1.56 -31.07
C VAL A 373 -5.25 1.07 -30.13
N ILE A 374 -4.87 0.26 -29.14
CA ILE A 374 -5.72 -0.06 -28.00
C ILE A 374 -5.61 1.11 -27.00
N ALA A 375 -6.76 1.62 -26.54
CA ALA A 375 -6.84 2.74 -25.61
C ALA A 375 -8.01 2.60 -24.62
N ASP A 376 -8.07 1.47 -23.93
CA ASP A 376 -9.15 1.15 -23.01
C ASP A 376 -9.07 2.03 -21.74
N THR A 377 -10.20 2.50 -21.27
CA THR A 377 -10.31 3.38 -20.10
C THR A 377 -11.46 2.96 -19.20
N THR A 378 -11.15 2.75 -17.93
CA THR A 378 -12.09 2.41 -16.86
C THR A 378 -12.12 3.51 -15.83
N ASN A 379 -13.31 3.99 -15.45
CA ASN A 379 -13.49 5.04 -14.46
C ASN A 379 -14.21 4.52 -13.22
N TYR A 380 -13.84 5.02 -12.06
CA TYR A 380 -14.47 4.71 -10.79
C TYR A 380 -14.57 5.96 -9.93
N ASN A 381 -15.79 6.34 -9.57
CA ASN A 381 -16.05 7.47 -8.67
C ASN A 381 -16.77 6.95 -7.43
N THR A 382 -16.38 7.41 -6.26
CA THR A 382 -17.06 7.04 -5.01
C THR A 382 -17.22 8.22 -4.07
N LEU A 383 -18.39 8.28 -3.44
CA LEU A 383 -18.71 9.22 -2.36
C LEU A 383 -19.17 8.42 -1.14
N GLU A 384 -18.37 8.44 -0.09
CA GLU A 384 -18.67 7.78 1.18
C GLU A 384 -18.98 8.83 2.24
N ASN A 385 -20.08 8.63 2.97
CA ASN A 385 -20.47 9.42 4.12
C ASN A 385 -20.68 8.51 5.32
N SER A 386 -20.14 8.87 6.48
CA SER A 386 -20.29 8.08 7.70
C SER A 386 -20.60 8.97 8.88
N LEU A 387 -21.72 8.70 9.55
CA LEU A 387 -22.07 9.29 10.83
C LEU A 387 -21.77 8.27 11.93
N TYR A 388 -21.00 8.63 12.94
CA TYR A 388 -20.64 7.69 13.98
C TYR A 388 -20.69 8.28 15.40
N ALA A 389 -20.91 7.39 16.37
CA ALA A 389 -20.88 7.71 17.80
C ALA A 389 -19.99 6.69 18.53
N LYS A 390 -19.02 7.19 19.30
CA LYS A 390 -18.14 6.39 20.14
C LYS A 390 -18.47 6.62 21.60
N PHE A 391 -18.73 5.54 22.34
CA PHE A 391 -18.96 5.53 23.77
C PHE A 391 -17.83 4.77 24.46
N ASP A 392 -17.37 5.29 25.59
CA ASP A 392 -16.36 4.61 26.42
C ASP A 392 -16.73 4.84 27.90
N ASN A 393 -17.01 3.75 28.60
CA ASN A 393 -17.20 3.77 30.03
C ASN A 393 -16.78 2.44 30.69
N SER A 394 -16.58 2.46 32.01
CA SER A 394 -16.12 1.28 32.76
C SER A 394 -17.16 0.14 32.81
N LEU A 395 -18.47 0.46 32.75
CA LEU A 395 -19.53 -0.54 32.85
C LEU A 395 -19.77 -1.27 31.54
N LEU A 396 -19.93 -0.55 30.43
CA LEU A 396 -20.25 -1.12 29.11
C LEU A 396 -19.01 -1.42 28.27
N GLY A 397 -17.84 -0.85 28.59
CA GLY A 397 -16.65 -0.89 27.75
C GLY A 397 -16.67 0.18 26.67
N LYS A 398 -16.00 -0.11 25.55
CA LYS A 398 -15.97 0.76 24.38
C LYS A 398 -16.99 0.27 23.37
N LEU A 399 -17.84 1.16 22.89
CA LEU A 399 -18.86 0.90 21.89
C LEU A 399 -18.72 1.96 20.77
N ASN A 400 -18.65 1.53 19.54
CA ASN A 400 -18.68 2.36 18.35
C ASN A 400 -19.89 1.97 17.50
N VAL A 401 -20.73 2.92 17.16
CA VAL A 401 -21.89 2.74 16.27
C VAL A 401 -21.73 3.69 15.11
N ALA A 402 -21.93 3.20 13.89
CA ALA A 402 -21.83 4.02 12.69
C ALA A 402 -22.92 3.68 11.67
N LEU A 403 -23.31 4.70 10.91
CA LEU A 403 -24.11 4.58 9.70
C LEU A 403 -23.25 5.04 8.52
N HIS A 404 -23.15 4.21 7.51
CA HIS A 404 -22.39 4.44 6.30
C HIS A 404 -23.33 4.56 5.12
N HIS A 405 -23.15 5.59 4.29
CA HIS A 405 -23.81 5.73 3.01
C HIS A 405 -22.72 5.89 1.94
N THR A 406 -22.67 4.96 1.01
CA THR A 406 -21.69 4.94 -0.07
C THR A 406 -22.42 4.94 -1.40
N GLN A 407 -21.99 5.81 -2.32
CA GLN A 407 -22.42 5.86 -3.69
C GLN A 407 -21.22 5.65 -4.58
N TRP A 408 -21.36 4.88 -5.65
CA TRP A 408 -20.29 4.68 -6.62
C TRP A 408 -20.83 4.55 -8.03
N GLU A 409 -19.99 4.95 -8.95
CA GLU A 409 -20.15 4.85 -10.38
C GLU A 409 -18.91 4.14 -10.94
N TYR A 410 -19.12 3.09 -11.68
CA TYR A 410 -18.09 2.35 -12.38
C TYR A 410 -18.46 2.25 -13.84
N PHE A 411 -17.62 2.74 -14.76
CA PHE A 411 -17.96 2.82 -16.16
C PHE A 411 -16.74 2.80 -17.07
N PHE A 412 -16.94 2.29 -18.28
CA PHE A 412 -15.97 2.30 -19.36
C PHE A 412 -16.21 3.50 -20.30
N ALA A 413 -15.15 3.97 -20.98
CA ALA A 413 -15.31 4.90 -22.07
C ALA A 413 -16.14 4.21 -23.19
N GLU A 414 -17.02 4.97 -23.83
CA GLU A 414 -17.79 4.42 -24.93
C GLU A 414 -16.84 3.88 -26.02
N ASN A 415 -16.91 2.57 -26.29
CA ASN A 415 -16.22 1.95 -27.40
C ASN A 415 -17.15 1.87 -28.60
N GLU A 416 -16.77 2.45 -29.73
CA GLU A 416 -17.61 2.47 -30.94
C GLU A 416 -17.90 1.06 -31.46
N TYR A 417 -17.02 0.10 -31.20
CA TYR A 417 -17.15 -1.29 -31.69
C TYR A 417 -18.07 -2.16 -30.82
N VAL A 418 -18.42 -1.76 -29.61
CA VAL A 418 -19.29 -2.52 -28.69
C VAL A 418 -20.73 -1.99 -28.73
N LYS A 419 -21.02 -0.89 -29.42
CA LYS A 419 -22.32 -0.23 -29.49
C LYS A 419 -23.47 -1.09 -30.07
N ASP A 420 -23.19 -2.14 -30.81
CA ASP A 420 -24.20 -3.05 -31.35
C ASP A 420 -24.66 -4.12 -30.35
N THR A 421 -23.98 -4.27 -29.21
CA THR A 421 -24.43 -5.12 -28.11
C THR A 421 -25.09 -4.25 -27.06
N LEU A 422 -26.34 -4.57 -26.69
CA LEU A 422 -27.15 -3.92 -25.63
C LEU A 422 -26.53 -4.10 -24.22
N VAL A 423 -25.22 -4.10 -24.11
CA VAL A 423 -24.51 -4.27 -22.84
C VAL A 423 -24.31 -2.90 -22.22
N SER A 424 -24.77 -2.74 -20.99
CA SER A 424 -24.53 -1.50 -20.24
C SER A 424 -23.03 -1.41 -19.92
N ASN A 425 -22.38 -0.32 -20.32
CA ASN A 425 -20.97 -0.02 -20.00
C ASN A 425 -20.80 0.64 -18.62
N ARG A 426 -21.83 0.59 -17.77
CA ARG A 426 -21.87 1.34 -16.51
C ARG A 426 -22.59 0.57 -15.42
N ILE A 427 -22.07 0.68 -14.20
CA ILE A 427 -22.70 0.24 -12.96
C ILE A 427 -22.80 1.45 -12.03
N ASP A 428 -24.02 1.87 -11.71
CA ASP A 428 -24.32 2.86 -10.69
C ASP A 428 -24.95 2.15 -9.50
N ALA A 429 -24.40 2.37 -8.29
CA ALA A 429 -24.93 1.71 -7.11
C ALA A 429 -24.79 2.58 -5.86
N ASN A 430 -25.60 2.26 -4.86
CA ASN A 430 -25.50 2.88 -3.55
C ASN A 430 -25.78 1.86 -2.45
N GLN A 431 -25.14 2.04 -1.31
CA GLN A 431 -25.28 1.20 -0.14
C GLN A 431 -25.52 2.05 1.09
N LEU A 432 -26.48 1.67 1.89
CA LEU A 432 -26.65 2.17 3.26
C LEU A 432 -26.35 1.02 4.21
N ALA A 433 -25.46 1.22 5.17
CA ALA A 433 -25.06 0.17 6.10
C ALA A 433 -24.94 0.69 7.54
N ALA A 434 -25.16 -0.22 8.49
CA ALA A 434 -24.93 0.00 9.91
C ALA A 434 -23.76 -0.83 10.40
N GLN A 435 -22.94 -0.24 11.28
CA GLN A 435 -21.80 -0.90 11.94
C GLN A 435 -21.89 -0.72 13.44
N LEU A 436 -21.52 -1.78 14.16
CA LEU A 436 -21.41 -1.79 15.62
C LEU A 436 -20.15 -2.54 16.01
N ASP A 437 -19.25 -1.88 16.77
CA ASP A 437 -18.05 -2.51 17.34
C ASP A 437 -18.08 -2.32 18.85
N TRP A 438 -17.79 -3.39 19.58
CA TRP A 438 -17.76 -3.42 21.03
C TRP A 438 -16.48 -4.07 21.54
N SER A 439 -15.88 -3.49 22.58
CA SER A 439 -14.76 -4.13 23.27
C SER A 439 -14.78 -3.86 24.77
N LYS A 440 -14.48 -4.90 25.56
CA LYS A 440 -14.42 -4.80 27.02
C LYS A 440 -13.50 -5.87 27.61
N SER A 441 -12.81 -5.48 28.70
CA SER A 441 -12.11 -6.46 29.55
C SER A 441 -13.05 -6.94 30.67
N ILE A 442 -13.27 -8.26 30.74
CA ILE A 442 -14.17 -8.93 31.69
C ILE A 442 -13.37 -10.04 32.36
N PHE A 443 -13.16 -9.99 33.67
CA PHE A 443 -12.40 -10.99 34.43
C PHE A 443 -11.01 -11.32 33.85
N GLY A 444 -10.32 -10.30 33.31
CA GLY A 444 -9.01 -10.46 32.70
C GLY A 444 -9.02 -11.04 31.26
N ILE A 445 -10.20 -11.28 30.69
CA ILE A 445 -10.39 -11.61 29.29
C ILE A 445 -10.74 -10.33 28.53
N GLN A 446 -9.98 -9.99 27.49
CA GLN A 446 -10.36 -8.95 26.56
C GLN A 446 -11.30 -9.57 25.53
N ALA A 447 -12.54 -9.11 25.50
CA ALA A 447 -13.57 -9.50 24.55
C ALA A 447 -13.81 -8.36 23.54
N GLU A 448 -13.91 -8.72 22.26
CA GLU A 448 -14.20 -7.83 21.15
C GLU A 448 -15.26 -8.47 20.28
N ALA A 449 -16.25 -7.69 19.86
CA ALA A 449 -17.31 -8.12 18.95
C ALA A 449 -17.63 -6.99 17.98
N GLY A 450 -17.88 -7.32 16.73
CA GLY A 450 -18.30 -6.37 15.72
C GLY A 450 -19.33 -6.95 14.78
N PHE A 451 -20.16 -6.06 14.27
CA PHE A 451 -21.24 -6.37 13.35
C PHE A 451 -21.33 -5.27 12.29
N TYR A 452 -21.46 -5.65 11.03
CA TYR A 452 -21.71 -4.78 9.90
C TYR A 452 -22.85 -5.38 9.06
N ASN A 453 -23.80 -4.57 8.66
CA ASN A 453 -24.90 -5.01 7.81
C ASN A 453 -25.36 -3.91 6.87
N SER A 454 -25.46 -4.21 5.58
CA SER A 454 -26.11 -3.33 4.61
C SER A 454 -27.63 -3.41 4.77
N LEU A 455 -28.26 -2.23 4.80
CA LEU A 455 -29.70 -2.07 5.03
C LEU A 455 -30.49 -1.97 3.71
N LYS A 456 -29.81 -1.74 2.59
CA LYS A 456 -30.40 -1.59 1.26
C LYS A 456 -29.94 -2.71 0.33
N GLU A 457 -30.74 -3.03 -0.68
CA GLU A 457 -30.57 -4.24 -1.50
C GLU A 457 -29.40 -4.25 -2.47
N ASP A 458 -28.92 -3.08 -2.92
CA ASP A 458 -27.75 -3.02 -3.80
C ASP A 458 -26.52 -3.50 -3.01
N TYR A 459 -25.86 -4.56 -3.50
CA TYR A 459 -24.65 -5.16 -2.90
C TYR A 459 -24.78 -5.47 -1.40
N LYS A 460 -25.68 -6.37 -1.07
CA LYS A 460 -25.90 -6.87 0.32
C LYS A 460 -24.59 -7.37 0.90
N THR A 461 -24.20 -6.82 2.04
CA THR A 461 -22.99 -7.23 2.76
C THR A 461 -23.31 -7.39 4.22
N GLN A 462 -22.90 -8.50 4.80
CA GLN A 462 -23.02 -8.76 6.22
C GLN A 462 -21.67 -9.27 6.74
N ALA A 463 -21.28 -8.80 7.91
CA ALA A 463 -20.11 -9.34 8.59
C ALA A 463 -20.29 -9.28 10.09
N TRP A 464 -19.74 -10.25 10.78
CA TRP A 464 -19.61 -10.23 12.22
C TRP A 464 -18.32 -10.91 12.67
N HIS A 465 -17.79 -10.45 13.78
CA HIS A 465 -16.60 -11.04 14.37
C HIS A 465 -16.70 -11.08 15.89
N LEU A 466 -16.03 -12.07 16.46
CA LEU A 466 -15.83 -12.21 17.87
C LEU A 466 -14.37 -12.56 18.13
N ALA A 467 -13.71 -11.85 19.05
CA ALA A 467 -12.35 -12.17 19.47
C ALA A 467 -12.25 -12.15 21.00
N LEU A 468 -11.55 -13.13 21.54
CA LEU A 468 -11.28 -13.27 22.96
C LEU A 468 -9.76 -13.39 23.16
N SER A 469 -9.18 -12.58 24.01
CA SER A 469 -7.76 -12.69 24.35
C SER A 469 -7.52 -12.63 25.84
N ARG A 470 -6.56 -13.44 26.33
CA ARG A 470 -6.21 -13.51 27.74
C ARG A 470 -4.72 -13.82 27.94
N PRO A 471 -4.03 -13.20 28.90
CA PRO A 471 -2.78 -13.74 29.38
C PRO A 471 -3.05 -15.07 30.15
N LEU A 472 -2.34 -16.16 29.79
CA LEU A 472 -2.49 -17.47 30.42
C LEU A 472 -1.60 -17.61 31.66
N ILE A 473 -0.27 -17.68 31.42
CA ILE A 473 0.75 -17.86 32.46
C ILE A 473 1.89 -16.91 32.16
N LYS A 474 2.27 -16.09 33.13
CA LYS A 474 3.33 -15.06 33.00
C LYS A 474 3.11 -14.19 31.74
N ASP A 475 3.90 -14.39 30.69
CA ASP A 475 3.92 -13.56 29.49
C ASP A 475 3.27 -14.24 28.27
N ILE A 476 2.70 -15.44 28.43
CA ILE A 476 1.99 -16.12 27.33
C ILE A 476 0.59 -15.55 27.19
N ARG A 477 0.27 -15.06 25.99
CA ARG A 477 -1.07 -14.60 25.62
C ARG A 477 -1.70 -15.60 24.64
N ILE A 478 -2.95 -15.93 24.88
CA ILE A 478 -3.80 -16.65 23.93
C ILE A 478 -4.85 -15.70 23.36
N GLN A 479 -5.09 -15.81 22.07
CA GLN A 479 -6.18 -15.11 21.39
C GLN A 479 -6.90 -16.09 20.49
N ALA A 480 -8.22 -16.14 20.59
CA ALA A 480 -9.09 -16.90 19.70
C ALA A 480 -10.04 -15.93 19.01
N SER A 481 -10.30 -16.13 17.72
CA SER A 481 -11.28 -15.33 17.01
C SER A 481 -12.12 -16.17 16.04
N TYR A 482 -13.35 -15.69 15.82
CA TYR A 482 -14.23 -16.15 14.77
C TYR A 482 -14.72 -14.96 13.96
N LYS A 483 -14.66 -15.08 12.63
CA LYS A 483 -15.13 -14.06 11.70
C LYS A 483 -15.98 -14.72 10.63
N ASP A 484 -17.10 -14.12 10.34
CA ASP A 484 -18.02 -14.53 9.29
C ASP A 484 -18.37 -13.31 8.44
N ARG A 485 -18.25 -13.41 7.13
CA ARG A 485 -18.36 -12.25 6.27
C ARG A 485 -18.77 -12.59 4.86
N SER A 486 -19.75 -11.85 4.36
CA SER A 486 -20.11 -11.74 2.95
C SER A 486 -19.38 -10.54 2.33
N GLN A 487 -18.59 -10.78 1.30
CA GLN A 487 -17.79 -9.75 0.64
C GLN A 487 -18.22 -9.56 -0.80
N PRO A 488 -18.53 -8.32 -1.23
CA PRO A 488 -18.80 -8.04 -2.61
C PRO A 488 -17.54 -8.20 -3.47
N LEU A 489 -17.73 -8.64 -4.69
CA LEU A 489 -16.67 -8.77 -5.69
C LEU A 489 -16.16 -7.40 -6.15
N ASN A 490 -14.95 -7.34 -6.68
CA ASN A 490 -14.52 -6.14 -7.39
C ASN A 490 -15.27 -6.01 -8.73
N PHE A 491 -15.37 -4.78 -9.23
CA PHE A 491 -16.19 -4.51 -10.41
C PHE A 491 -15.69 -5.17 -11.68
N ASN A 492 -14.39 -5.51 -11.82
CA ASN A 492 -13.89 -6.24 -12.99
C ASN A 492 -14.51 -7.62 -13.16
N PHE A 493 -15.00 -8.25 -12.09
CA PHE A 493 -15.74 -9.51 -12.21
C PHE A 493 -17.12 -9.31 -12.82
N HIS A 494 -17.77 -8.19 -12.50
CA HIS A 494 -19.11 -7.89 -12.96
C HIS A 494 -19.10 -7.32 -14.38
N LEU A 495 -18.25 -6.36 -14.66
CA LEU A 495 -18.23 -5.63 -15.93
C LEU A 495 -16.79 -5.36 -16.36
N PHE A 496 -16.47 -5.74 -17.59
CA PHE A 496 -15.22 -5.37 -18.23
C PHE A 496 -15.45 -5.19 -19.74
N GLU A 497 -14.87 -4.15 -20.31
CA GLU A 497 -14.91 -3.82 -21.72
C GLU A 497 -13.50 -3.49 -22.24
N SER A 498 -13.16 -4.01 -23.42
CA SER A 498 -11.90 -3.80 -24.09
C SER A 498 -12.06 -3.84 -25.59
N ASP A 499 -11.14 -3.22 -26.29
CA ASP A 499 -10.96 -3.39 -27.73
C ASP A 499 -10.60 -4.82 -28.13
N TYR A 500 -10.16 -5.68 -27.21
CA TYR A 500 -9.95 -7.10 -27.45
C TYR A 500 -11.25 -7.89 -27.33
N LYS A 501 -11.63 -8.65 -28.39
CA LYS A 501 -12.92 -9.35 -28.50
C LYS A 501 -13.21 -10.32 -27.35
N GLU A 502 -12.17 -10.98 -26.83
CA GLU A 502 -12.30 -11.99 -25.77
C GLU A 502 -12.34 -11.40 -24.35
N TYR A 503 -12.22 -10.06 -24.22
CA TYR A 503 -12.18 -9.36 -22.95
C TYR A 503 -13.38 -8.42 -22.77
N ASN A 504 -14.58 -8.98 -23.01
CA ASN A 504 -15.84 -8.24 -22.87
C ASN A 504 -16.86 -9.11 -22.15
N TRP A 505 -17.32 -8.67 -20.97
CA TRP A 505 -18.35 -9.38 -20.22
C TRP A 505 -19.17 -8.44 -19.34
N ASN A 506 -20.42 -8.86 -19.05
CA ASN A 506 -21.32 -8.25 -18.09
C ASN A 506 -22.02 -9.37 -17.30
N ASN A 507 -21.50 -9.64 -16.08
CA ASN A 507 -21.96 -10.72 -15.22
C ASN A 507 -22.86 -10.15 -14.12
N THR A 508 -24.17 -10.27 -14.26
CA THR A 508 -25.16 -9.75 -13.31
C THR A 508 -25.49 -10.71 -12.17
N ASP A 509 -25.22 -12.01 -12.35
CA ASP A 509 -25.70 -13.08 -11.48
C ASP A 509 -24.68 -13.56 -10.46
N LEU A 510 -23.51 -12.92 -10.38
CA LEU A 510 -22.45 -13.29 -9.45
C LEU A 510 -22.85 -12.97 -8.01
N LEU A 511 -22.63 -13.96 -7.13
CA LEU A 511 -22.86 -13.84 -5.70
C LEU A 511 -21.63 -13.26 -4.99
N ASN A 512 -21.85 -12.67 -3.82
CA ASN A 512 -20.75 -12.31 -2.93
C ASN A 512 -19.97 -13.56 -2.50
N GLN A 513 -18.68 -13.39 -2.29
CA GLN A 513 -17.84 -14.40 -1.65
C GLN A 513 -18.11 -14.43 -0.15
N GLU A 514 -18.22 -15.63 0.45
CA GLU A 514 -18.42 -15.80 1.88
C GLU A 514 -17.19 -16.43 2.53
N PHE A 515 -16.74 -15.82 3.63
CA PHE A 515 -15.56 -16.25 4.36
C PHE A 515 -15.90 -16.51 5.82
N LYS A 516 -15.67 -17.73 6.29
CA LYS A 516 -15.84 -18.13 7.70
C LYS A 516 -14.48 -18.54 8.27
N THR A 517 -13.86 -17.66 9.05
CA THR A 517 -12.51 -17.88 9.59
C THR A 517 -12.50 -18.11 11.07
N LYS A 518 -11.90 -19.21 11.50
CA LYS A 518 -11.58 -19.53 12.90
C LYS A 518 -10.08 -19.39 13.08
N SER A 519 -9.63 -18.63 14.08
CA SER A 519 -8.21 -18.49 14.35
C SER A 519 -7.85 -18.63 15.81
N LEU A 520 -6.64 -19.12 16.05
CA LEU A 520 -6.02 -19.23 17.35
C LEU A 520 -4.58 -18.73 17.27
N GLU A 521 -4.18 -17.87 18.21
CA GLU A 521 -2.83 -17.36 18.33
C GLU A 521 -2.33 -17.52 19.76
N LEU A 522 -1.09 -18.00 19.88
CA LEU A 522 -0.29 -18.06 21.09
C LEU A 522 0.91 -17.15 20.90
N SER A 523 1.10 -16.16 21.75
CA SER A 523 2.22 -15.22 21.67
C SER A 523 2.96 -15.10 22.99
N HIS A 524 4.29 -14.94 22.89
CA HIS A 524 5.19 -14.73 24.01
C HIS A 524 6.31 -13.75 23.61
N PRO A 525 6.64 -12.73 24.42
CA PRO A 525 7.61 -11.68 24.04
C PRO A 525 9.00 -12.17 23.66
N LYS A 526 9.44 -13.31 24.20
CA LYS A 526 10.78 -13.89 23.93
C LYS A 526 10.77 -15.01 22.90
N TRP A 527 9.68 -15.77 22.80
CA TRP A 527 9.62 -16.97 21.97
C TRP A 527 8.91 -16.75 20.64
N GLY A 528 8.29 -15.56 20.48
CA GLY A 528 7.55 -15.23 19.28
C GLY A 528 6.09 -15.63 19.34
N SER A 529 5.47 -15.88 18.18
CA SER A 529 4.06 -16.24 18.08
C SER A 529 3.86 -17.47 17.21
N LEU A 530 2.86 -18.28 17.57
CA LEU A 530 2.34 -19.36 16.77
C LEU A 530 0.85 -19.10 16.54
N SER A 531 0.45 -18.98 15.28
CA SER A 531 -0.93 -18.78 14.90
C SER A 531 -1.41 -19.86 13.93
N GLY A 532 -2.69 -20.18 14.02
CA GLY A 532 -3.38 -21.05 13.08
C GLY A 532 -4.72 -20.43 12.69
N ALA A 533 -5.07 -20.48 11.41
CA ALA A 533 -6.35 -20.02 10.89
C ALA A 533 -6.94 -21.07 9.94
N TRP A 534 -8.21 -21.34 10.11
CA TRP A 534 -9.00 -22.18 9.21
C TRP A 534 -10.10 -21.32 8.60
N THR A 535 -10.12 -21.20 7.28
CA THR A 535 -11.10 -20.42 6.55
C THR A 535 -11.87 -21.31 5.58
N THR A 536 -13.18 -21.34 5.70
CA THR A 536 -14.08 -21.90 4.68
C THR A 536 -14.53 -20.76 3.77
N ILE A 537 -14.46 -20.97 2.46
CA ILE A 537 -14.74 -19.97 1.43
C ILE A 537 -15.83 -20.52 0.52
N ASP A 538 -16.96 -19.84 0.45
CA ASP A 538 -18.06 -20.16 -0.47
C ASP A 538 -18.15 -19.10 -1.57
N ASN A 539 -18.62 -19.46 -2.77
CA ASN A 539 -18.75 -18.60 -3.96
C ASN A 539 -17.42 -17.95 -4.37
N TYR A 540 -16.31 -18.67 -4.21
CA TYR A 540 -14.99 -18.12 -4.57
C TYR A 540 -14.93 -17.77 -6.04
N THR A 541 -14.61 -16.53 -6.37
CA THR A 541 -14.62 -16.00 -7.75
C THR A 541 -13.22 -15.67 -8.17
N ILE A 542 -12.83 -16.16 -9.33
CA ILE A 542 -11.51 -16.02 -9.91
C ILE A 542 -11.56 -15.56 -11.37
N PHE A 543 -10.49 -14.95 -11.81
CA PHE A 543 -10.14 -14.90 -13.23
C PHE A 543 -9.41 -16.20 -13.57
N ASN A 544 -9.94 -16.99 -14.49
CA ASN A 544 -9.39 -18.28 -14.88
C ASN A 544 -8.77 -18.22 -16.27
N ASN A 545 -7.57 -18.76 -16.42
CA ASN A 545 -6.92 -18.90 -17.73
C ASN A 545 -7.62 -20.00 -18.53
N THR A 546 -8.31 -19.62 -19.59
CA THR A 546 -9.04 -20.53 -20.49
C THR A 546 -8.34 -20.68 -21.86
N THR A 547 -7.08 -20.29 -21.95
CA THR A 547 -6.29 -20.41 -23.16
C THR A 547 -6.15 -21.89 -23.56
N PRO A 548 -6.42 -22.26 -24.80
CA PRO A 548 -6.23 -23.64 -25.28
C PRO A 548 -4.77 -24.11 -25.06
N LEU A 549 -4.58 -25.35 -24.63
CA LEU A 549 -3.27 -25.93 -24.31
C LEU A 549 -2.20 -25.70 -25.41
N ARG A 550 -2.60 -25.78 -26.69
CA ARG A 550 -1.71 -25.53 -27.84
C ARG A 550 -1.17 -24.11 -27.93
N ASN A 551 -1.79 -23.15 -27.20
CA ASN A 551 -1.51 -21.72 -27.29
C ASN A 551 -1.07 -21.13 -25.93
N LEU A 552 -0.88 -21.97 -24.91
CA LEU A 552 -0.67 -21.51 -23.50
C LEU A 552 0.45 -20.48 -23.33
N ASN A 553 1.50 -20.60 -24.12
CA ASN A 553 2.69 -19.75 -24.00
C ASN A 553 2.71 -18.60 -25.03
N GLU A 554 1.68 -18.49 -25.87
CA GLU A 554 1.64 -17.52 -26.97
C GLU A 554 0.45 -16.59 -26.89
N LYS A 555 -0.61 -17.05 -26.22
CA LYS A 555 -1.88 -16.33 -26.11
C LYS A 555 -2.40 -16.39 -24.68
N PHE A 556 -3.22 -15.40 -24.32
CA PHE A 556 -3.80 -15.31 -22.99
C PHE A 556 -5.29 -14.96 -23.06
N LYS A 557 -6.13 -15.93 -22.74
CA LYS A 557 -7.58 -15.78 -22.65
C LYS A 557 -8.05 -15.96 -21.20
N VAL A 558 -8.93 -15.10 -20.77
CA VAL A 558 -9.45 -15.09 -19.40
C VAL A 558 -10.97 -15.19 -19.42
N ALA A 559 -11.51 -15.93 -18.46
CA ALA A 559 -12.94 -15.92 -18.14
C ALA A 559 -13.13 -15.72 -16.64
N VAL A 560 -14.23 -15.10 -16.28
CA VAL A 560 -14.69 -15.04 -14.88
C VAL A 560 -15.33 -16.38 -14.52
N LEU A 561 -14.89 -16.96 -13.42
CA LEU A 561 -15.45 -18.21 -12.89
C LEU A 561 -15.77 -18.04 -11.41
N GLN A 562 -17.03 -18.28 -11.03
CA GLN A 562 -17.44 -18.39 -9.66
C GLN A 562 -17.69 -19.87 -9.33
N LEU A 563 -17.04 -20.34 -8.27
CA LEU A 563 -17.17 -21.75 -7.87
C LEU A 563 -18.48 -21.96 -7.12
N ASP A 564 -19.15 -23.08 -7.42
CA ASP A 564 -20.35 -23.54 -6.74
C ASP A 564 -20.08 -24.40 -5.49
N ARG A 565 -18.80 -24.71 -5.24
CA ARG A 565 -18.35 -25.51 -4.10
C ARG A 565 -17.37 -24.76 -3.22
N GLY A 566 -17.42 -25.10 -1.91
CA GLY A 566 -16.57 -24.46 -0.92
C GLY A 566 -15.10 -24.87 -1.04
N ILE A 567 -14.24 -23.98 -0.59
CA ILE A 567 -12.80 -24.20 -0.38
C ILE A 567 -12.51 -24.14 1.10
N ASP A 568 -11.80 -25.12 1.63
CA ASP A 568 -11.20 -25.06 2.95
C ASP A 568 -9.72 -24.70 2.85
N TYR A 569 -9.33 -23.61 3.50
CA TYR A 569 -7.97 -23.13 3.56
C TYR A 569 -7.45 -23.10 5.00
N PHE A 570 -6.37 -23.83 5.25
CA PHE A 570 -5.67 -23.83 6.52
C PHE A 570 -4.32 -23.11 6.39
N LYS A 571 -4.04 -22.21 7.32
CA LYS A 571 -2.78 -21.49 7.44
C LYS A 571 -2.26 -21.55 8.87
N ALA A 572 -1.04 -22.07 9.05
CA ALA A 572 -0.32 -22.02 10.32
C ALA A 572 0.96 -21.21 10.14
N ARG A 573 1.24 -20.30 11.07
CA ARG A 573 2.42 -19.41 10.99
C ARG A 573 3.15 -19.38 12.34
N PHE A 574 4.47 -19.49 12.27
CA PHE A 574 5.38 -19.38 13.38
C PHE A 574 6.36 -18.23 13.13
N ASP A 575 6.32 -17.21 13.98
CA ASP A 575 7.23 -16.06 13.95
C ASP A 575 8.08 -16.09 15.22
N GLN A 576 9.41 -16.16 15.08
CA GLN A 576 10.33 -16.24 16.18
C GLN A 576 11.50 -15.28 16.02
N ARG A 577 11.93 -14.70 17.14
CA ARG A 577 13.19 -13.96 17.23
C ARG A 577 13.98 -14.44 18.44
N LEU A 578 15.20 -14.86 18.22
CA LEU A 578 16.15 -15.27 19.25
C LEU A 578 17.34 -14.30 19.27
N ASP A 579 17.54 -13.61 20.38
CA ASP A 579 18.63 -12.66 20.55
C ASP A 579 19.75 -13.26 21.43
N PHE A 580 20.96 -13.33 20.89
CA PHE A 580 22.15 -13.85 21.53
C PHE A 580 23.24 -12.77 21.56
N ARG A 581 23.30 -11.96 22.61
CA ARG A 581 24.25 -10.83 22.73
C ARG A 581 24.12 -9.84 21.56
N LYS A 582 25.00 -9.92 20.57
CA LYS A 582 25.04 -9.08 19.38
C LYS A 582 24.38 -9.74 18.15
N PHE A 583 24.01 -11.00 18.26
CA PHE A 583 23.43 -11.76 17.18
C PHE A 583 21.93 -11.93 17.41
N SER A 584 21.18 -11.83 16.33
CA SER A 584 19.74 -12.14 16.30
C SER A 584 19.48 -13.15 15.22
N TRP A 585 18.65 -14.14 15.52
CA TRP A 585 18.14 -15.10 14.56
C TRP A 585 16.62 -14.95 14.49
N ILE A 586 16.11 -14.58 13.31
CA ILE A 586 14.73 -14.25 13.07
C ILE A 586 14.17 -15.26 12.09
N ASN A 587 13.12 -15.97 12.47
CA ASN A 587 12.49 -17.01 11.66
C ASN A 587 11.00 -16.69 11.46
N ASN A 588 10.54 -16.76 10.20
CA ASN A 588 9.16 -16.75 9.83
C ASN A 588 8.91 -18.02 9.01
N VAL A 589 8.06 -18.90 9.51
CA VAL A 589 7.71 -20.18 8.86
C VAL A 589 6.21 -20.28 8.75
N GLN A 590 5.73 -20.59 7.55
CA GLN A 590 4.31 -20.72 7.26
C GLN A 590 4.04 -22.04 6.57
N PHE A 591 3.04 -22.73 7.04
CA PHE A 591 2.48 -23.92 6.43
C PHE A 591 1.06 -23.61 5.96
N GLN A 592 0.71 -24.10 4.77
CA GLN A 592 -0.60 -23.87 4.16
C GLN A 592 -1.12 -25.16 3.53
N GLU A 593 -2.42 -25.31 3.57
CA GLU A 593 -3.11 -26.41 2.91
C GLU A 593 -4.47 -25.94 2.39
N VAL A 594 -4.76 -26.30 1.15
CA VAL A 594 -6.02 -26.01 0.48
C VAL A 594 -6.71 -27.34 0.18
N SER A 595 -7.95 -27.47 0.59
CA SER A 595 -8.83 -28.59 0.25
C SER A 595 -10.02 -28.08 -0.55
N GLN A 596 -10.21 -28.63 -1.73
CA GLN A 596 -11.32 -28.32 -2.61
C GLN A 596 -11.85 -29.59 -3.22
N GLU A 597 -13.17 -29.75 -3.29
CA GLU A 597 -13.77 -30.84 -4.05
C GLU A 597 -13.54 -30.64 -5.56
N LEU A 598 -13.04 -31.67 -6.20
CA LEU A 598 -12.83 -31.67 -7.66
C LEU A 598 -14.16 -31.52 -8.39
N VAL A 599 -14.25 -30.51 -9.23
CA VAL A 599 -15.41 -30.30 -10.12
C VAL A 599 -15.04 -30.82 -11.50
N THR A 600 -15.64 -31.93 -11.90
CA THR A 600 -15.34 -32.60 -13.19
C THR A 600 -15.92 -31.87 -14.40
N ASP A 601 -16.87 -30.96 -14.22
CA ASP A 601 -17.65 -30.34 -15.31
C ASP A 601 -17.37 -28.84 -15.53
N GLN A 602 -16.49 -28.21 -14.73
CA GLN A 602 -16.16 -26.80 -14.90
C GLN A 602 -14.85 -26.61 -15.67
N LEU A 603 -14.78 -25.53 -16.43
CA LEU A 603 -13.67 -25.09 -17.32
C LEU A 603 -12.32 -24.80 -16.60
N LEU A 604 -12.10 -25.34 -15.41
CA LEU A 604 -10.82 -25.22 -14.72
C LEU A 604 -9.77 -26.05 -15.45
N SER A 605 -8.67 -25.44 -15.81
CA SER A 605 -7.48 -26.12 -16.33
C SER A 605 -6.78 -27.00 -15.28
N GLY A 606 -7.36 -27.18 -14.07
CA GLY A 606 -6.82 -27.98 -12.97
C GLY A 606 -7.73 -28.02 -11.73
N PRO A 607 -7.34 -28.78 -10.69
CA PRO A 607 -8.22 -29.09 -9.56
C PRO A 607 -8.31 -27.99 -8.48
N ILE A 608 -7.48 -26.95 -8.50
CA ILE A 608 -7.34 -25.97 -7.41
C ILE A 608 -7.55 -24.57 -7.94
N ALA A 609 -8.43 -23.82 -7.27
CA ALA A 609 -8.70 -22.42 -7.61
C ALA A 609 -7.95 -21.42 -6.69
N LEU A 610 -7.54 -21.84 -5.50
CA LEU A 610 -6.73 -21.07 -4.57
C LEU A 610 -5.32 -21.66 -4.51
N ASN A 611 -4.38 -21.02 -5.21
CA ASN A 611 -3.03 -21.51 -5.39
C ASN A 611 -2.06 -20.86 -4.40
N VAL A 612 -1.45 -21.66 -3.52
CA VAL A 612 -0.44 -21.23 -2.54
C VAL A 612 0.64 -22.28 -2.35
N PRO A 613 1.90 -21.89 -2.07
CA PRO A 613 2.94 -22.84 -1.71
C PRO A 613 2.63 -23.49 -0.36
N LYS A 614 2.91 -24.79 -0.23
CA LYS A 614 2.67 -25.53 1.02
C LYS A 614 3.52 -25.02 2.18
N TRP A 615 4.77 -24.68 1.91
CA TRP A 615 5.69 -24.10 2.87
C TRP A 615 6.26 -22.80 2.35
N LEU A 616 6.33 -21.82 3.25
CA LEU A 616 7.03 -20.55 3.03
C LEU A 616 7.94 -20.29 4.24
N ILE A 617 9.21 -20.08 4.00
CA ILE A 617 10.24 -19.93 5.03
C ILE A 617 11.06 -18.68 4.75
N ARG A 618 11.25 -17.85 5.78
CA ARG A 618 12.24 -16.79 5.79
C ARG A 618 13.02 -16.89 7.09
N SER A 619 14.36 -16.99 6.97
CA SER A 619 15.27 -17.05 8.10
C SER A 619 16.35 -15.99 7.93
N THR A 620 16.52 -15.12 8.92
CA THR A 620 17.50 -14.03 8.90
C THR A 620 18.46 -14.18 10.08
N PHE A 621 19.73 -14.22 9.78
CA PHE A 621 20.79 -14.15 10.78
C PHE A 621 21.45 -12.77 10.73
N MET A 622 21.48 -12.06 11.85
CA MET A 622 21.86 -10.66 11.91
C MET A 622 22.82 -10.39 13.06
N LEU A 623 23.88 -9.64 12.78
CA LEU A 623 24.80 -9.05 13.75
C LEU A 623 24.43 -7.59 13.96
N THR A 624 24.21 -7.19 15.21
CA THR A 624 23.98 -5.81 15.63
C THR A 624 25.10 -5.34 16.53
N SER A 625 25.75 -4.21 16.21
CA SER A 625 26.83 -3.67 17.03
C SER A 625 26.94 -2.15 16.91
N SER A 626 27.67 -1.55 17.83
CA SER A 626 28.03 -0.13 17.77
C SER A 626 29.54 0.02 17.77
N MET A 627 30.05 1.01 17.02
CA MET A 627 31.45 1.35 16.87
C MET A 627 31.68 2.84 17.17
N PHE A 628 32.94 3.25 17.31
CA PHE A 628 33.36 4.64 17.49
C PHE A 628 32.64 5.34 18.67
N ASN A 629 32.69 4.72 19.86
CA ASN A 629 32.02 5.22 21.07
C ASN A 629 30.50 5.46 20.87
N LYS A 630 29.83 4.54 20.16
CA LYS A 630 28.39 4.60 19.79
C LYS A 630 28.03 5.68 18.77
N ALA A 631 29.00 6.27 18.07
CA ALA A 631 28.73 7.22 16.98
C ALA A 631 28.16 6.53 15.73
N LEU A 632 28.53 5.28 15.49
CA LEU A 632 28.01 4.41 14.44
C LEU A 632 27.31 3.21 15.08
N PHE A 633 26.07 3.02 14.74
CA PHE A 633 25.33 1.79 15.02
C PHE A 633 25.08 1.07 13.70
N PHE A 634 25.33 -0.22 13.64
CA PHE A 634 25.11 -0.99 12.42
C PHE A 634 24.47 -2.34 12.66
N GLN A 635 23.80 -2.83 11.63
CA GLN A 635 23.25 -4.18 11.50
C GLN A 635 23.72 -4.76 10.17
N SER A 636 24.22 -5.97 10.18
CA SER A 636 24.63 -6.69 8.97
C SER A 636 24.16 -8.13 9.09
N GLY A 637 23.69 -8.70 8.00
CA GLY A 637 23.18 -10.06 8.06
C GLY A 637 22.89 -10.65 6.70
N ALA A 638 22.40 -11.89 6.74
CA ALA A 638 21.91 -12.65 5.61
C ALA A 638 20.48 -13.08 5.84
N THR A 639 19.66 -13.03 4.80
CA THR A 639 18.28 -13.51 4.78
C THR A 639 18.16 -14.61 3.75
N PHE A 640 17.68 -15.76 4.19
CA PHE A 640 17.31 -16.90 3.37
C PHE A 640 15.80 -16.91 3.19
N VAL A 641 15.31 -17.08 1.96
CA VAL A 641 13.89 -17.22 1.62
C VAL A 641 13.70 -18.44 0.75
N PHE A 642 12.73 -19.26 1.10
CA PHE A 642 12.39 -20.48 0.37
C PHE A 642 10.87 -20.70 0.39
N PHE A 643 10.32 -21.21 -0.70
CA PHE A 643 8.95 -21.71 -0.79
C PHE A 643 8.88 -22.93 -1.70
N THR A 644 7.96 -23.85 -1.36
CA THR A 644 7.72 -25.06 -2.15
C THR A 644 7.05 -24.71 -3.48
N ASP A 645 7.18 -25.58 -4.45
CA ASP A 645 6.54 -25.43 -5.75
C ASP A 645 5.02 -25.33 -5.63
N TYR A 646 4.43 -24.50 -6.49
CA TYR A 646 2.98 -24.33 -6.58
C TYR A 646 2.60 -23.73 -7.94
N TYR A 647 1.34 -23.88 -8.32
CA TYR A 647 0.78 -23.23 -9.50
C TYR A 647 0.52 -21.75 -9.19
N ALA A 648 1.51 -20.90 -9.40
CA ALA A 648 1.35 -19.47 -9.16
C ALA A 648 0.40 -18.84 -10.18
N ASP A 649 -0.38 -17.86 -9.72
CA ASP A 649 -1.26 -17.11 -10.62
C ASP A 649 -0.43 -16.29 -11.63
N GLN A 650 -0.91 -16.22 -12.86
CA GLN A 650 -0.26 -15.49 -13.95
C GLN A 650 -0.77 -14.04 -13.99
N TYR A 651 0.13 -13.08 -14.12
CA TYR A 651 -0.25 -11.67 -14.21
C TYR A 651 -0.84 -11.33 -15.59
N ASN A 652 -2.07 -10.79 -15.60
CA ASN A 652 -2.70 -10.26 -16.80
C ASN A 652 -2.61 -8.72 -16.79
N PRO A 653 -1.81 -8.11 -17.67
CA PRO A 653 -1.62 -6.67 -17.66
C PRO A 653 -2.81 -5.86 -18.19
N LEU A 654 -3.71 -6.48 -18.99
CA LEU A 654 -4.92 -5.85 -19.49
C LEU A 654 -5.92 -5.60 -18.35
N LEU A 655 -6.15 -6.61 -17.52
CA LEU A 655 -7.00 -6.51 -16.34
C LEU A 655 -6.28 -5.84 -15.15
N ALA A 656 -4.95 -5.84 -15.13
CA ALA A 656 -4.09 -5.62 -13.98
C ALA A 656 -4.52 -6.48 -12.77
N GLU A 657 -4.79 -7.76 -13.04
CA GLU A 657 -5.21 -8.78 -12.08
C GLU A 657 -4.32 -10.03 -12.23
N PHE A 658 -4.27 -10.84 -11.18
CA PHE A 658 -3.72 -12.17 -11.27
C PHE A 658 -4.80 -13.16 -11.71
N VAL A 659 -4.43 -14.08 -12.59
CA VAL A 659 -5.30 -15.05 -13.24
C VAL A 659 -4.87 -16.44 -12.83
N THR A 660 -5.80 -17.21 -12.31
CA THR A 660 -5.55 -18.59 -11.86
C THR A 660 -5.23 -19.49 -13.04
N GLN A 661 -4.17 -20.28 -12.91
CA GLN A 661 -3.74 -21.29 -13.84
C GLN A 661 -3.17 -22.52 -13.10
N ASN A 662 -3.21 -23.70 -13.74
CA ASN A 662 -2.73 -24.96 -13.14
C ASN A 662 -1.83 -25.74 -14.12
N ASN A 663 -1.11 -25.05 -14.98
CA ASN A 663 -0.25 -25.65 -16.01
C ASN A 663 1.24 -25.51 -15.68
N THR A 664 1.63 -24.35 -15.12
CA THR A 664 3.04 -24.02 -14.84
C THR A 664 3.24 -23.81 -13.35
N LYS A 665 4.15 -24.56 -12.75
CA LYS A 665 4.58 -24.36 -11.37
C LYS A 665 5.83 -23.49 -11.30
N ILE A 666 5.97 -22.78 -10.20
CA ILE A 666 7.19 -22.04 -9.82
C ILE A 666 7.50 -22.33 -8.35
N GLY A 667 8.76 -22.18 -7.95
CA GLY A 667 9.19 -22.38 -6.55
C GLY A 667 10.44 -23.24 -6.46
N GLU A 668 10.73 -23.71 -5.24
CA GLU A 668 11.88 -24.52 -4.88
C GLU A 668 13.25 -23.85 -5.05
N TYR A 669 13.28 -22.58 -5.48
CA TYR A 669 14.52 -21.82 -5.58
C TYR A 669 14.85 -21.14 -4.25
N PRO A 670 15.99 -21.50 -3.61
CA PRO A 670 16.44 -20.87 -2.37
C PRO A 670 17.08 -19.52 -2.66
N ARG A 671 16.47 -18.41 -2.21
CA ARG A 671 17.02 -17.07 -2.39
C ARG A 671 17.80 -16.64 -1.17
N VAL A 672 18.98 -16.05 -1.41
CA VAL A 672 19.84 -15.49 -0.37
C VAL A 672 20.09 -14.00 -0.64
N ASP A 673 19.75 -13.17 0.34
CA ASP A 673 20.00 -11.74 0.33
C ASP A 673 21.01 -11.39 1.44
N PHE A 674 21.96 -10.47 1.18
CA PHE A 674 22.80 -9.86 2.22
C PHE A 674 22.41 -8.41 2.42
N PHE A 675 22.56 -7.92 3.65
CA PHE A 675 22.31 -6.52 3.94
C PHE A 675 23.32 -5.94 4.94
N PHE A 676 23.52 -4.64 4.81
CA PHE A 676 24.26 -3.82 5.75
C PHE A 676 23.50 -2.50 5.95
N ASN A 677 23.09 -2.24 7.18
CA ASN A 677 22.39 -1.04 7.59
C ASN A 677 23.21 -0.31 8.63
N ALA A 678 23.30 1.01 8.52
CA ALA A 678 24.07 1.84 9.43
C ALA A 678 23.24 3.06 9.86
N LYS A 679 23.38 3.47 11.12
CA LYS A 679 22.84 4.72 11.63
C LYS A 679 23.95 5.58 12.19
N ILE A 680 24.03 6.81 11.68
CA ILE A 680 24.96 7.85 12.11
C ILE A 680 24.14 9.09 12.44
N ARG A 681 23.98 9.40 13.73
CA ARG A 681 23.10 10.49 14.21
C ARG A 681 21.66 10.32 13.67
N SER A 682 21.15 11.30 12.91
CA SER A 682 19.82 11.30 12.30
C SER A 682 19.74 10.60 10.93
N SER A 683 20.89 10.18 10.37
CA SER A 683 20.94 9.54 9.06
C SER A 683 21.05 8.03 9.19
N ARG A 684 20.37 7.30 8.30
CA ARG A 684 20.42 5.85 8.17
C ARG A 684 20.79 5.49 6.74
N LEU A 685 21.80 4.67 6.58
CA LEU A 685 22.27 4.15 5.29
C LEU A 685 21.88 2.68 5.18
N PHE A 686 21.42 2.26 4.03
CA PHE A 686 21.04 0.90 3.70
C PHE A 686 21.79 0.42 2.47
N VAL A 687 22.33 -0.77 2.55
CA VAL A 687 22.90 -1.50 1.41
C VAL A 687 22.30 -2.90 1.43
N LYS A 688 21.70 -3.32 0.32
CA LYS A 688 21.14 -4.66 0.16
C LYS A 688 21.64 -5.28 -1.14
N LEU A 689 22.14 -6.50 -1.03
CA LEU A 689 22.49 -7.37 -2.14
C LEU A 689 21.37 -8.41 -2.24
N GLU A 690 20.53 -8.31 -3.26
CA GLU A 690 19.39 -9.24 -3.48
C GLU A 690 19.80 -10.38 -4.41
N ASN A 691 19.32 -11.59 -4.12
CA ASN A 691 19.50 -12.80 -4.92
C ASN A 691 20.98 -13.10 -5.25
N VAL A 692 21.80 -13.13 -4.21
CA VAL A 692 23.28 -13.30 -4.36
C VAL A 692 23.64 -14.67 -4.88
N ASN A 693 22.82 -15.68 -4.62
CA ASN A 693 23.09 -17.05 -5.07
C ASN A 693 22.88 -17.25 -6.57
N ALA A 694 22.07 -16.45 -7.28
CA ALA A 694 21.88 -16.59 -8.72
C ALA A 694 23.22 -16.56 -9.51
N PRO A 695 24.10 -15.53 -9.37
CA PRO A 695 25.39 -15.54 -10.05
C PRO A 695 26.37 -16.59 -9.52
N LEU A 696 26.29 -16.91 -8.22
CA LEU A 696 27.18 -17.90 -7.61
C LEU A 696 26.85 -19.31 -8.07
N GLU A 697 25.58 -19.64 -8.21
CA GLU A 697 25.10 -20.92 -8.68
C GLU A 697 25.57 -21.18 -10.13
N HIS A 698 25.37 -20.21 -11.01
CA HIS A 698 25.83 -20.31 -12.40
C HIS A 698 27.36 -20.35 -12.52
N LEU A 699 28.08 -19.63 -11.62
CA LEU A 699 29.55 -19.70 -11.59
C LEU A 699 30.07 -21.08 -11.14
N ILE A 700 29.37 -21.74 -10.21
CA ILE A 700 29.77 -23.05 -9.66
C ILE A 700 29.23 -24.20 -10.52
N PHE A 701 28.04 -24.05 -11.04
CA PHE A 701 27.30 -25.05 -11.83
C PHE A 701 26.78 -24.43 -13.13
N PRO A 702 27.65 -24.18 -14.13
CA PRO A 702 27.28 -23.43 -15.35
C PRO A 702 26.19 -24.10 -16.20
N ASP A 703 26.01 -25.41 -16.08
CA ASP A 703 25.00 -26.18 -16.80
C ASP A 703 23.64 -26.23 -16.09
N THR A 704 23.48 -25.57 -14.91
CA THR A 704 22.21 -25.53 -14.19
C THR A 704 21.34 -24.41 -14.76
N PRO A 705 20.14 -24.70 -15.26
CA PRO A 705 19.21 -23.67 -15.73
C PRO A 705 18.83 -22.68 -14.61
N TYR A 706 18.66 -21.43 -14.96
CA TYR A 706 18.05 -20.47 -14.03
C TYR A 706 16.58 -20.80 -13.81
N ASP A 707 16.18 -20.97 -12.56
CA ASP A 707 14.80 -21.37 -12.17
C ASP A 707 14.25 -20.48 -11.08
N TYR A 708 14.33 -19.15 -11.24
CA TYR A 708 13.74 -18.22 -10.28
C TYR A 708 12.68 -17.36 -10.98
N TYR A 709 11.42 -17.69 -10.69
CA TYR A 709 10.25 -17.02 -11.25
C TYR A 709 9.39 -16.34 -10.18
N ALA A 710 8.74 -15.23 -10.56
CA ALA A 710 7.79 -14.49 -9.74
C ALA A 710 6.33 -14.81 -10.12
N ALA A 711 6.12 -15.21 -11.38
CA ALA A 711 4.87 -15.71 -11.94
C ALA A 711 5.23 -16.56 -13.17
N PRO A 712 4.32 -17.36 -13.72
CA PRO A 712 4.55 -18.05 -14.97
C PRO A 712 5.09 -17.11 -16.05
N PHE A 713 6.17 -17.51 -16.71
CA PHE A 713 6.88 -16.75 -17.77
C PHE A 713 7.45 -15.40 -17.30
N THR A 714 7.43 -15.13 -16.01
CA THR A 714 7.90 -13.86 -15.44
C THR A 714 9.00 -14.16 -14.41
N PRO A 715 10.27 -14.01 -14.77
CA PRO A 715 11.37 -14.23 -13.85
C PRO A 715 11.29 -13.35 -12.60
N TYR A 716 11.83 -13.84 -11.49
CA TYR A 716 12.10 -13.02 -10.32
C TYR A 716 13.29 -12.09 -10.62
N ARG A 717 13.57 -11.21 -9.71
CA ARG A 717 14.73 -10.28 -9.80
C ARG A 717 16.05 -11.03 -9.81
N ASP A 718 16.89 -10.70 -10.78
CA ASP A 718 18.29 -11.09 -10.79
C ASP A 718 19.06 -10.48 -9.61
N PHE A 719 20.33 -10.87 -9.46
CA PHE A 719 21.25 -10.19 -8.54
C PHE A 719 21.19 -8.68 -8.72
N SER A 720 21.05 -7.98 -7.61
CA SER A 720 21.05 -6.53 -7.62
C SER A 720 21.61 -5.94 -6.34
N VAL A 721 22.27 -4.80 -6.48
CA VAL A 721 22.79 -3.99 -5.38
C VAL A 721 21.92 -2.76 -5.22
N ARG A 722 21.36 -2.56 -4.04
CA ARG A 722 20.54 -1.38 -3.75
C ARG A 722 21.11 -0.61 -2.57
N ILE A 723 21.18 0.71 -2.75
CA ILE A 723 21.65 1.65 -1.74
C ILE A 723 20.54 2.63 -1.43
N GLY A 724 20.34 2.94 -0.16
CA GLY A 724 19.34 3.88 0.29
C GLY A 724 19.80 4.70 1.48
N LEU A 725 19.16 5.84 1.66
CA LEU A 725 19.39 6.80 2.73
C LEU A 725 18.06 7.29 3.29
N ILE A 726 17.92 7.34 4.62
CA ILE A 726 16.88 8.12 5.30
C ILE A 726 17.56 9.20 6.12
N TRP A 727 17.04 10.40 6.03
CA TRP A 727 17.50 11.53 6.82
C TRP A 727 16.34 12.24 7.50
N ASN A 728 16.38 12.29 8.83
CA ASN A 728 15.37 12.93 9.66
C ASN A 728 15.91 14.23 10.24
N PHE A 729 15.17 15.32 10.05
CA PHE A 729 15.48 16.64 10.61
C PHE A 729 14.39 17.03 11.60
N PHE A 730 14.81 17.65 12.69
CA PHE A 730 13.96 18.22 13.74
C PHE A 730 14.42 19.65 13.95
N GLU A 731 13.54 20.62 13.68
CA GLU A 731 13.83 22.05 13.80
C GLU A 731 13.13 22.69 15.00
#